data_b47a1815db84a358a3a57ae2e54f5c0a
#
_entry.id   b47a1815db84a358a3a57ae2e54f5c0a
#
_cell.length_a   1.000
_cell.length_b   1.000
_cell.length_c   1.000
_cell.angle_alpha   90.00
_cell.angle_beta   90.00
_cell.angle_gamma   90.00
#
_symmetry.space_group_name_H-M   'P 1'
#
loop_
_entity.id
_entity.type
_entity.pdbx_description
1 polymer ?
#
loop_
_entity_poly.entity_id
_entity_poly.type
_entity_poly.pdbx_seq_one_letter_code
_entity_poly.pdbx_strand_id
1 'polypeptide(L)'
;MMELLSPAGSRAALEAAVQSGADAVYMGFGAFNARRNAKNFTDEEFADAVTYCHLRGVRVFLTLNTLLTDRELPQAAEVLRNASQMGVDAVLVQDWGVLTLAQAVTPDLPIHASTQMSLFTSGGARWAERLGMERVVLARELSRDDIANVCRSCGAEIEVFVHGALCMCYSGQCTMSALIGQRSGNRGACAQPCRLPYGVNGPCKNQFPLSLKDANLSAYLQELGDMGVACLKLEGRMKRPEYVAVITSIYRRLIDEKRGPTAAESQALEQAFSRSGFTDGYYRHRKGPAMFGTRPENAPEPKELFNETRKLYENGEHKRIPITMQAAIFPDKPAALTVSDGAHAVTVTGPVPEVARNRALTAEDTAERLQKTGGTVFRCETAEVSIGDGLMLSASAINGLRRDALDALAAARTAVPERRSLPIPALPERETFSPAAPKLTCSIARLDQLTDAVAETVELVYVPIELLPRLTDYRGRAKLCAVLPRVWRDGDEAVFRKILETTPALSAVSIGNAGHMATVEGLPLEKRGDFGLNVFNSRAVDFWRQQGLDSVTVSFELRHQQVRELRKYLPCEGIVYGRLPLMVTENCMTGNAGNCRGDKRLCDGENYLTDRTGARFPLLGQYGCRCEIENSRTLFLADKLEWRNCGLTYARLRFTTESPAQCDAALRRYLGEGEWMPEEFTRGLFYRGVE
;
A
#
# COMPACT_ATOMS: atom_id res chain seq x y z
N MET A 1 -2.29 22.22 5.49
CA MET A 1 -3.15 22.01 4.28
C MET A 1 -3.00 20.55 3.89
N MET A 2 -4.08 19.84 3.56
CA MET A 2 -4.02 18.44 3.11
C MET A 2 -3.30 18.33 1.78
N GLU A 3 -2.38 17.36 1.67
CA GLU A 3 -1.67 17.06 0.43
C GLU A 3 -2.54 16.26 -0.54
N LEU A 4 -2.56 16.61 -1.81
CA LEU A 4 -3.22 15.85 -2.88
C LEU A 4 -2.18 15.01 -3.63
N LEU A 5 -2.24 13.68 -3.43
CA LEU A 5 -1.31 12.72 -4.02
C LEU A 5 -1.94 12.02 -5.24
N SER A 6 -1.38 12.28 -6.41
CA SER A 6 -1.88 11.78 -7.69
C SER A 6 -1.03 10.64 -8.26
N PRO A 7 -1.65 9.70 -9.01
CA PRO A 7 -0.91 8.62 -9.66
C PRO A 7 -0.18 9.10 -10.92
N ALA A 8 1.05 8.62 -11.12
CA ALA A 8 1.81 8.82 -12.35
C ALA A 8 2.32 7.47 -12.88
N GLY A 9 1.70 6.95 -13.93
CA GLY A 9 2.07 5.68 -14.57
C GLY A 9 2.78 5.84 -15.90
N SER A 10 2.95 7.07 -16.38
CA SER A 10 3.68 7.46 -17.60
C SER A 10 4.02 8.94 -17.53
N ARG A 11 4.91 9.41 -18.40
CA ARG A 11 5.27 10.85 -18.51
C ARG A 11 4.03 11.73 -18.72
N ALA A 12 3.16 11.40 -19.65
CA ALA A 12 1.93 12.15 -19.90
C ALA A 12 0.97 12.18 -18.70
N ALA A 13 0.89 11.06 -17.93
CA ALA A 13 0.09 11.03 -16.71
C ALA A 13 0.72 11.88 -15.58
N LEU A 14 2.05 11.93 -15.52
CA LEU A 14 2.78 12.81 -14.60
C LEU A 14 2.47 14.29 -14.90
N GLU A 15 2.61 14.71 -16.14
CA GLU A 15 2.31 16.07 -16.58
C GLU A 15 0.85 16.43 -16.31
N ALA A 16 -0.08 15.51 -16.62
CA ALA A 16 -1.48 15.66 -16.30
C ALA A 16 -1.74 15.86 -14.80
N ALA A 17 -1.10 15.08 -13.92
CA ALA A 17 -1.22 15.22 -12.47
C ALA A 17 -0.68 16.59 -11.99
N VAL A 18 0.53 16.93 -12.37
CA VAL A 18 1.22 18.17 -11.95
C VAL A 18 0.47 19.41 -12.42
N GLN A 19 0.15 19.50 -13.70
CA GLN A 19 -0.52 20.66 -14.29
C GLN A 19 -1.98 20.81 -13.81
N SER A 20 -2.60 19.71 -13.33
CA SER A 20 -3.93 19.73 -12.73
C SER A 20 -3.94 20.00 -11.22
N GLY A 21 -2.78 20.29 -10.60
CA GLY A 21 -2.69 20.79 -9.23
C GLY A 21 -2.36 19.75 -8.17
N ALA A 22 -1.74 18.62 -8.51
CA ALA A 22 -1.20 17.70 -7.51
C ALA A 22 -0.12 18.37 -6.64
N ASP A 23 -0.07 18.03 -5.35
CA ASP A 23 1.00 18.43 -4.43
C ASP A 23 2.10 17.39 -4.37
N ALA A 24 1.75 16.13 -4.66
CA ALA A 24 2.69 15.02 -4.78
C ALA A 24 2.22 14.03 -5.84
N VAL A 25 3.18 13.24 -6.37
CA VAL A 25 2.90 12.13 -7.27
C VAL A 25 3.55 10.85 -6.77
N TYR A 26 2.89 9.70 -7.00
CA TYR A 26 3.51 8.42 -6.74
C TYR A 26 3.70 7.63 -8.03
N MET A 27 4.90 7.10 -8.22
CA MET A 27 5.29 6.46 -9.45
C MET A 27 6.19 5.26 -9.19
N GLY A 28 6.25 4.35 -10.16
CA GLY A 28 7.13 3.18 -10.14
C GLY A 28 8.39 3.46 -10.94
N PHE A 29 9.50 2.95 -10.43
CA PHE A 29 10.80 2.96 -11.06
C PHE A 29 11.37 1.55 -11.02
N GLY A 30 11.88 1.04 -12.13
CA GLY A 30 12.36 -0.34 -12.20
C GLY A 30 11.24 -1.39 -12.02
N ALA A 31 11.60 -2.58 -11.49
CA ALA A 31 10.78 -3.79 -11.55
C ALA A 31 9.86 -4.03 -10.33
N PHE A 32 10.10 -3.40 -9.17
CA PHE A 32 9.56 -3.83 -7.88
C PHE A 32 8.41 -2.98 -7.36
N ASN A 33 7.35 -2.83 -8.13
CA ASN A 33 6.18 -2.06 -7.73
C ASN A 33 4.85 -2.78 -7.98
N ALA A 34 3.82 -2.41 -7.22
CA ALA A 34 2.49 -3.04 -7.26
C ALA A 34 1.74 -2.91 -8.60
N ARG A 35 2.35 -2.29 -9.61
CA ARG A 35 1.84 -2.16 -10.98
C ARG A 35 2.96 -2.47 -11.97
N ARG A 36 3.55 -3.66 -11.86
CA ARG A 36 4.66 -4.14 -12.72
C ARG A 36 4.38 -3.98 -14.22
N ASN A 37 3.12 -4.11 -14.64
CA ASN A 37 2.69 -3.97 -16.02
C ASN A 37 2.44 -2.50 -16.46
N ALA A 38 2.67 -1.49 -15.61
CA ALA A 38 2.67 -0.10 -16.04
C ALA A 38 3.91 0.17 -16.91
N LYS A 39 3.82 1.18 -17.78
CA LYS A 39 4.98 1.66 -18.55
C LYS A 39 5.92 2.40 -17.60
N ASN A 40 6.80 1.66 -16.91
CA ASN A 40 7.73 2.23 -15.95
C ASN A 40 8.76 3.15 -16.66
N PHE A 41 9.30 4.10 -15.91
CA PHE A 41 10.31 5.04 -16.37
C PHE A 41 11.70 4.38 -16.45
N THR A 42 12.52 4.77 -17.41
CA THR A 42 13.98 4.52 -17.38
C THR A 42 14.63 5.41 -16.31
N ASP A 43 15.91 5.18 -16.00
CA ASP A 43 16.65 5.98 -15.02
C ASP A 43 16.65 7.46 -15.40
N GLU A 44 16.92 7.77 -16.69
CA GLU A 44 16.96 9.14 -17.23
C GLU A 44 15.57 9.78 -17.23
N GLU A 45 14.55 9.06 -17.71
CA GLU A 45 13.15 9.53 -17.68
C GLU A 45 12.67 9.81 -16.26
N PHE A 46 13.11 9.00 -15.29
CA PHE A 46 12.74 9.16 -13.90
C PHE A 46 13.41 10.36 -13.25
N ALA A 47 14.72 10.58 -13.48
CA ALA A 47 15.45 11.74 -12.99
C ALA A 47 14.86 13.05 -13.56
N ASP A 48 14.54 13.07 -14.87
CA ASP A 48 13.85 14.20 -15.51
C ASP A 48 12.46 14.43 -14.91
N ALA A 49 11.71 13.35 -14.61
CA ALA A 49 10.40 13.44 -13.96
C ALA A 49 10.49 14.04 -12.54
N VAL A 50 11.51 13.68 -11.76
CA VAL A 50 11.75 14.27 -10.42
C VAL A 50 12.06 15.77 -10.56
N THR A 51 12.98 16.14 -11.46
CA THR A 51 13.32 17.53 -11.74
C THR A 51 12.11 18.36 -12.19
N TYR A 52 11.29 17.80 -13.09
CA TYR A 52 10.05 18.42 -13.56
C TYR A 52 9.08 18.70 -12.42
N CYS A 53 8.91 17.74 -11.49
CA CYS A 53 8.05 17.88 -10.33
C CYS A 53 8.57 18.91 -9.34
N HIS A 54 9.85 18.81 -8.93
CA HIS A 54 10.46 19.72 -7.95
C HIS A 54 10.44 21.16 -8.42
N LEU A 55 10.73 21.41 -9.70
CA LEU A 55 10.65 22.73 -10.28
C LEU A 55 9.26 23.36 -10.08
N ARG A 56 8.20 22.56 -10.01
CA ARG A 56 6.80 22.98 -9.81
C ARG A 56 6.29 22.78 -8.37
N GLY A 57 7.18 22.48 -7.42
CA GLY A 57 6.85 22.28 -6.01
C GLY A 57 5.99 21.03 -5.75
N VAL A 58 6.18 20.00 -6.56
CA VAL A 58 5.48 18.71 -6.43
C VAL A 58 6.45 17.65 -5.93
N ARG A 59 6.09 16.97 -4.83
CA ARG A 59 6.89 15.87 -4.27
C ARG A 59 6.74 14.60 -5.10
N VAL A 60 7.77 13.74 -5.07
CA VAL A 60 7.79 12.47 -5.78
C VAL A 60 7.99 11.31 -4.81
N PHE A 61 7.04 10.36 -4.79
CA PHE A 61 7.11 9.18 -3.95
C PHE A 61 7.32 7.92 -4.79
N LEU A 62 8.44 7.25 -4.54
CA LEU A 62 8.75 5.97 -5.18
C LEU A 62 7.89 4.85 -4.62
N THR A 63 7.29 4.03 -5.47
CA THR A 63 6.64 2.79 -5.04
C THR A 63 7.58 1.59 -5.17
N LEU A 64 8.11 1.10 -4.06
CA LEU A 64 8.87 -0.14 -3.91
C LEU A 64 8.08 -1.09 -3.00
N ASN A 65 6.82 -1.33 -3.37
CA ASN A 65 5.80 -1.89 -2.50
C ASN A 65 5.31 -3.27 -2.96
N THR A 66 6.26 -4.17 -3.19
CA THR A 66 6.03 -5.59 -3.48
C THR A 66 6.89 -6.48 -2.59
N LEU A 67 6.51 -7.74 -2.43
CA LEU A 67 7.33 -8.74 -1.75
C LEU A 67 8.51 -9.14 -2.63
N LEU A 68 9.69 -9.24 -2.04
CA LEU A 68 10.94 -9.57 -2.74
C LEU A 68 11.59 -10.83 -2.16
N THR A 69 12.19 -11.63 -3.03
CA THR A 69 13.04 -12.76 -2.65
C THR A 69 14.43 -12.29 -2.27
N ASP A 70 15.22 -13.12 -1.58
CA ASP A 70 16.61 -12.81 -1.25
C ASP A 70 17.46 -12.45 -2.47
N ARG A 71 17.17 -13.05 -3.63
CA ARG A 71 17.90 -12.80 -4.89
C ARG A 71 17.60 -11.42 -5.49
N GLU A 72 16.47 -10.83 -5.15
CA GLU A 72 16.02 -9.52 -5.65
C GLU A 72 16.44 -8.34 -4.76
N LEU A 73 16.76 -8.61 -3.49
CA LEU A 73 17.15 -7.56 -2.54
C LEU A 73 18.37 -6.72 -2.98
N PRO A 74 19.43 -7.28 -3.59
CA PRO A 74 20.55 -6.45 -4.09
C PRO A 74 20.10 -5.43 -5.14
N GLN A 75 19.26 -5.83 -6.10
CA GLN A 75 18.72 -4.92 -7.11
C GLN A 75 17.78 -3.87 -6.48
N ALA A 76 17.00 -4.24 -5.47
CA ALA A 76 16.16 -3.28 -4.75
C ALA A 76 17.01 -2.22 -4.01
N ALA A 77 18.17 -2.59 -3.47
CA ALA A 77 19.11 -1.64 -2.88
C ALA A 77 19.65 -0.63 -3.90
N GLU A 78 19.96 -1.07 -5.12
CA GLU A 78 20.36 -0.16 -6.21
C GLU A 78 19.24 0.81 -6.57
N VAL A 79 17.99 0.31 -6.70
CA VAL A 79 16.81 1.15 -6.94
C VAL A 79 16.66 2.22 -5.85
N LEU A 80 16.83 1.85 -4.57
CA LEU A 80 16.77 2.77 -3.44
C LEU A 80 17.86 3.86 -3.51
N ARG A 81 19.11 3.47 -3.80
CA ARG A 81 20.22 4.41 -3.92
C ARG A 81 20.02 5.38 -5.08
N ASN A 82 19.69 4.85 -6.25
CA ASN A 82 19.45 5.67 -7.44
C ASN A 82 18.32 6.67 -7.19
N ALA A 83 17.19 6.21 -6.63
CA ALA A 83 16.06 7.08 -6.30
C ALA A 83 16.43 8.16 -5.27
N SER A 84 17.21 7.81 -4.24
CA SER A 84 17.70 8.77 -3.24
C SER A 84 18.62 9.82 -3.86
N GLN A 85 19.52 9.41 -4.76
CA GLN A 85 20.43 10.31 -5.49
C GLN A 85 19.71 11.19 -6.53
N MET A 86 18.59 10.72 -7.08
CA MET A 86 17.72 11.50 -7.98
C MET A 86 16.84 12.50 -7.22
N GLY A 87 16.84 12.49 -5.88
CA GLY A 87 16.09 13.44 -5.07
C GLY A 87 14.67 13.02 -4.72
N VAL A 88 14.28 11.77 -4.86
CA VAL A 88 12.95 11.28 -4.46
C VAL A 88 12.63 11.64 -3.00
N ASP A 89 11.41 12.11 -2.72
CA ASP A 89 11.04 12.63 -1.41
C ASP A 89 10.69 11.54 -0.39
N ALA A 90 10.21 10.37 -0.84
CA ALA A 90 9.96 9.22 0.03
C ALA A 90 9.84 7.93 -0.78
N VAL A 91 9.97 6.77 -0.08
CA VAL A 91 9.70 5.45 -0.63
C VAL A 91 8.55 4.76 0.09
N LEU A 92 7.59 4.21 -0.68
CA LEU A 92 6.52 3.37 -0.14
C LEU A 92 6.98 1.91 -0.11
N VAL A 93 6.92 1.26 1.05
CA VAL A 93 7.33 -0.13 1.24
C VAL A 93 6.17 -1.03 1.70
N GLN A 94 6.26 -2.32 1.37
CA GLN A 94 5.37 -3.39 1.86
C GLN A 94 6.16 -4.45 2.62
N ASP A 95 7.31 -4.85 2.10
CA ASP A 95 8.14 -5.96 2.56
C ASP A 95 8.99 -5.54 3.76
N TRP A 96 8.95 -6.33 4.84
CA TRP A 96 9.69 -6.05 6.07
C TRP A 96 11.20 -6.11 5.88
N GLY A 97 11.68 -6.99 4.98
CA GLY A 97 13.09 -7.03 4.59
C GLY A 97 13.50 -5.82 3.76
N VAL A 98 12.61 -5.30 2.91
CA VAL A 98 12.83 -4.06 2.16
C VAL A 98 12.83 -2.84 3.09
N LEU A 99 11.98 -2.82 4.12
CA LEU A 99 12.03 -1.79 5.16
C LEU A 99 13.42 -1.70 5.79
N THR A 100 13.93 -2.83 6.31
CA THR A 100 15.26 -2.86 6.93
C THR A 100 16.37 -2.53 5.94
N LEU A 101 16.22 -2.93 4.68
CA LEU A 101 17.17 -2.61 3.62
C LEU A 101 17.19 -1.09 3.33
N ALA A 102 16.03 -0.45 3.20
CA ALA A 102 15.93 0.99 2.96
C ALA A 102 16.54 1.80 4.11
N GLN A 103 16.23 1.45 5.35
CA GLN A 103 16.82 2.07 6.54
C GLN A 103 18.34 1.93 6.60
N ALA A 104 18.86 0.80 6.10
CA ALA A 104 20.29 0.52 6.12
C ALA A 104 21.07 1.20 4.99
N VAL A 105 20.54 1.21 3.75
CA VAL A 105 21.29 1.69 2.57
C VAL A 105 21.04 3.16 2.24
N THR A 106 19.85 3.69 2.60
CA THR A 106 19.42 5.09 2.37
C THR A 106 18.76 5.65 3.63
N PRO A 107 19.52 5.79 4.75
CA PRO A 107 18.95 6.12 6.06
C PRO A 107 18.30 7.50 6.13
N ASP A 108 18.58 8.38 5.18
CA ASP A 108 18.03 9.74 5.11
C ASP A 108 16.82 9.83 4.16
N LEU A 109 16.42 8.72 3.50
CA LEU A 109 15.26 8.68 2.63
C LEU A 109 14.00 8.35 3.46
N PRO A 110 13.00 9.24 3.52
CA PRO A 110 11.75 8.99 4.23
C PRO A 110 11.03 7.73 3.76
N ILE A 111 10.44 6.98 4.69
CA ILE A 111 9.75 5.71 4.41
C ILE A 111 8.27 5.85 4.76
N HIS A 112 7.43 5.51 3.80
CA HIS A 112 5.98 5.44 3.96
C HIS A 112 5.50 3.98 3.98
N ALA A 113 4.66 3.61 4.96
CA ALA A 113 4.01 2.32 4.98
C ALA A 113 2.98 2.22 3.86
N SER A 114 3.16 1.28 2.93
CA SER A 114 2.18 1.02 1.87
C SER A 114 0.87 0.47 2.44
N THR A 115 -0.27 0.75 1.81
CA THR A 115 -1.56 0.10 2.14
C THR A 115 -1.47 -1.44 2.10
N GLN A 116 -0.49 -2.00 1.38
CA GLN A 116 -0.26 -3.44 1.31
C GLN A 116 0.38 -4.02 2.59
N MET A 117 0.83 -3.19 3.54
CA MET A 117 1.19 -3.62 4.89
C MET A 117 -0.04 -3.93 5.76
N SER A 118 -1.24 -3.65 5.25
CA SER A 118 -2.52 -3.93 5.92
C SER A 118 -2.64 -3.27 7.30
N LEU A 119 -2.24 -2.00 7.42
CA LEU A 119 -2.35 -1.23 8.66
C LEU A 119 -3.73 -0.55 8.71
N PHE A 120 -4.50 -0.84 9.76
CA PHE A 120 -5.89 -0.38 9.90
C PHE A 120 -6.34 -0.17 11.34
N THR A 121 -5.45 -0.28 12.31
CA THR A 121 -5.70 0.01 13.74
C THR A 121 -4.76 1.07 14.26
N SER A 122 -5.17 1.74 15.33
CA SER A 122 -4.33 2.70 16.06
C SER A 122 -3.04 2.06 16.57
N GLY A 123 -3.12 0.83 17.09
CA GLY A 123 -1.96 0.06 17.53
C GLY A 123 -0.98 -0.21 16.40
N GLY A 124 -1.49 -0.59 15.22
CA GLY A 124 -0.68 -0.85 14.02
C GLY A 124 0.01 0.41 13.49
N ALA A 125 -0.69 1.55 13.46
CA ALA A 125 -0.12 2.81 13.02
C ALA A 125 0.99 3.31 13.96
N ARG A 126 0.76 3.29 15.27
CA ARG A 126 1.80 3.61 16.27
C ARG A 126 3.01 2.67 16.19
N TRP A 127 2.77 1.41 15.88
CA TRP A 127 3.87 0.45 15.72
C TRP A 127 4.72 0.78 14.49
N ALA A 128 4.11 1.13 13.35
CA ALA A 128 4.81 1.59 12.16
C ALA A 128 5.61 2.89 12.42
N GLU A 129 5.04 3.83 13.16
CA GLU A 129 5.71 5.06 13.60
C GLU A 129 6.96 4.75 14.44
N ARG A 130 6.88 3.83 15.41
CA ARG A 130 8.04 3.38 16.22
C ARG A 130 9.13 2.73 15.36
N LEU A 131 8.80 2.18 14.22
CA LEU A 131 9.76 1.65 13.25
C LEU A 131 10.38 2.72 12.33
N GLY A 132 10.06 4.00 12.56
CA GLY A 132 10.60 5.11 11.78
C GLY A 132 9.89 5.36 10.45
N MET A 133 8.67 4.89 10.27
CA MET A 133 7.84 5.24 9.11
C MET A 133 7.18 6.60 9.35
N GLU A 134 7.43 7.56 8.46
CA GLU A 134 6.90 8.92 8.60
C GLU A 134 5.43 9.03 8.23
N ARG A 135 4.95 8.14 7.34
CA ARG A 135 3.57 8.13 6.86
C ARG A 135 3.00 6.72 6.80
N VAL A 136 1.71 6.60 7.13
CA VAL A 136 0.97 5.34 7.05
C VAL A 136 -0.19 5.48 6.07
N VAL A 137 -0.16 4.68 4.98
CA VAL A 137 -1.29 4.57 4.05
C VAL A 137 -2.27 3.55 4.60
N LEU A 138 -3.39 4.03 5.11
CA LEU A 138 -4.40 3.16 5.72
C LEU A 138 -5.05 2.20 4.73
N ALA A 139 -5.57 1.09 5.24
CA ALA A 139 -6.44 0.20 4.48
C ALA A 139 -7.70 0.94 4.03
N ARG A 140 -8.23 0.56 2.85
CA ARG A 140 -9.37 1.25 2.20
C ARG A 140 -10.72 0.90 2.81
N GLU A 141 -10.75 -0.11 3.67
CA GLU A 141 -11.93 -0.70 4.29
C GLU A 141 -12.33 -0.03 5.61
N LEU A 142 -11.62 1.03 5.99
CA LEU A 142 -11.86 1.75 7.25
C LEU A 142 -13.08 2.67 7.16
N SER A 143 -13.81 2.71 8.27
CA SER A 143 -14.86 3.70 8.48
C SER A 143 -14.28 5.06 8.88
N ARG A 144 -15.13 6.09 8.81
CA ARG A 144 -14.85 7.42 9.32
C ARG A 144 -14.28 7.40 10.74
N ASP A 145 -14.93 6.65 11.63
CA ASP A 145 -14.56 6.59 13.04
C ASP A 145 -13.22 5.87 13.26
N ASP A 146 -12.96 4.80 12.48
CA ASP A 146 -11.66 4.13 12.49
C ASP A 146 -10.53 5.08 12.06
N ILE A 147 -10.72 5.83 10.95
CA ILE A 147 -9.73 6.81 10.46
C ILE A 147 -9.48 7.88 11.53
N ALA A 148 -10.55 8.45 12.13
CA ALA A 148 -10.44 9.45 13.17
C ALA A 148 -9.68 8.91 14.40
N ASN A 149 -9.90 7.66 14.79
CA ASN A 149 -9.20 7.02 15.90
C ASN A 149 -7.70 6.90 15.61
N VAL A 150 -7.32 6.46 14.42
CA VAL A 150 -5.92 6.35 14.03
C VAL A 150 -5.26 7.73 14.00
N CYS A 151 -5.87 8.73 13.38
CA CYS A 151 -5.32 10.11 13.32
C CYS A 151 -5.05 10.69 14.70
N ARG A 152 -5.94 10.44 15.69
CA ARG A 152 -5.76 10.95 17.07
C ARG A 152 -4.68 10.22 17.87
N SER A 153 -4.33 9.02 17.49
CA SER A 153 -3.50 8.10 18.28
C SER A 153 -2.05 7.96 17.80
N CYS A 154 -1.72 8.51 16.64
CA CYS A 154 -0.46 8.32 15.95
C CYS A 154 0.13 9.67 15.56
N GLY A 155 1.44 9.85 15.73
CA GLY A 155 2.18 11.05 15.31
C GLY A 155 2.65 11.00 13.87
N ALA A 156 2.65 9.81 13.22
CA ALA A 156 2.95 9.68 11.81
C ALA A 156 1.85 10.31 10.95
N GLU A 157 2.21 10.82 9.77
CA GLU A 157 1.24 11.32 8.80
C GLU A 157 0.29 10.21 8.33
N ILE A 158 -1.00 10.50 8.28
CA ILE A 158 -2.01 9.55 7.82
C ILE A 158 -2.44 9.87 6.39
N GLU A 159 -2.34 8.86 5.52
CA GLU A 159 -2.72 8.93 4.09
C GLU A 159 -3.94 8.03 3.83
N VAL A 160 -4.97 8.58 3.18
CA VAL A 160 -6.23 7.88 2.89
C VAL A 160 -6.53 7.89 1.39
N PHE A 161 -6.91 6.74 0.84
CA PHE A 161 -7.45 6.68 -0.52
C PHE A 161 -8.85 7.29 -0.57
N VAL A 162 -9.03 8.31 -1.42
CA VAL A 162 -10.30 9.03 -1.54
C VAL A 162 -11.01 8.84 -2.87
N HIS A 163 -10.33 8.27 -3.88
CA HIS A 163 -10.92 8.04 -5.20
C HIS A 163 -10.34 6.83 -5.91
N GLY A 164 -11.19 6.12 -6.65
CA GLY A 164 -10.80 5.06 -7.59
C GLY A 164 -11.01 3.65 -7.09
N ALA A 165 -10.34 2.68 -7.69
CA ALA A 165 -10.62 1.26 -7.52
C ALA A 165 -10.47 0.76 -6.07
N LEU A 166 -11.51 0.07 -5.57
CA LEU A 166 -11.45 -0.72 -4.34
C LEU A 166 -11.01 -2.16 -4.64
N CYS A 167 -10.17 -2.71 -3.78
CA CYS A 167 -9.92 -4.15 -3.71
C CYS A 167 -11.03 -4.84 -2.90
N MET A 168 -11.38 -6.08 -3.26
CA MET A 168 -12.33 -6.87 -2.48
C MET A 168 -11.70 -7.42 -1.21
N CYS A 169 -10.43 -7.85 -1.30
CA CYS A 169 -9.62 -8.29 -0.18
C CYS A 169 -8.89 -7.11 0.45
N TYR A 170 -8.62 -7.16 1.74
CA TYR A 170 -7.65 -6.25 2.35
C TYR A 170 -6.34 -6.28 1.57
N SER A 171 -5.83 -5.10 1.24
CA SER A 171 -4.60 -4.97 0.45
C SER A 171 -3.42 -5.65 1.17
N GLY A 172 -2.61 -6.41 0.41
CA GLY A 172 -1.52 -7.21 0.99
C GLY A 172 -1.90 -8.61 1.49
N GLN A 173 -3.21 -8.91 1.59
CA GLN A 173 -3.72 -10.20 2.07
C GLN A 173 -4.33 -11.08 0.96
N CYS A 174 -4.31 -10.62 -0.30
CA CYS A 174 -4.91 -11.34 -1.41
C CYS A 174 -3.89 -12.25 -2.11
N THR A 175 -4.19 -13.54 -2.15
CA THR A 175 -3.39 -14.56 -2.86
C THR A 175 -4.16 -15.24 -4.00
N MET A 176 -5.41 -14.81 -4.26
CA MET A 176 -6.30 -15.45 -5.24
C MET A 176 -5.68 -15.48 -6.65
N SER A 177 -5.11 -14.37 -7.10
CA SER A 177 -4.49 -14.30 -8.42
C SER A 177 -3.22 -15.17 -8.53
N ALA A 178 -2.47 -15.31 -7.42
CA ALA A 178 -1.30 -16.17 -7.32
C ALA A 178 -1.67 -17.66 -7.40
N LEU A 179 -2.64 -18.08 -6.57
CA LEU A 179 -3.02 -19.50 -6.47
C LEU A 179 -3.77 -20.02 -7.70
N ILE A 180 -4.57 -19.18 -8.36
CA ILE A 180 -5.30 -19.55 -9.57
C ILE A 180 -4.40 -19.46 -10.82
N GLY A 181 -3.60 -18.40 -10.96
CA GLY A 181 -2.90 -18.08 -12.21
C GLY A 181 -1.40 -17.77 -12.07
N GLN A 182 -0.78 -18.06 -10.92
CA GLN A 182 0.64 -17.79 -10.60
C GLN A 182 1.04 -16.30 -10.65
N ARG A 183 0.09 -15.39 -10.82
CA ARG A 183 0.30 -13.94 -10.91
C ARG A 183 0.04 -13.29 -9.56
N SER A 184 1.09 -13.12 -8.74
CA SER A 184 0.93 -12.58 -7.40
C SER A 184 0.54 -11.10 -7.40
N GLY A 185 -0.57 -10.78 -6.69
CA GLY A 185 -0.96 -9.40 -6.40
C GLY A 185 0.05 -8.69 -5.49
N ASN A 186 0.67 -9.42 -4.58
CA ASN A 186 1.71 -8.93 -3.67
C ASN A 186 3.07 -8.70 -4.37
N ARG A 187 3.20 -9.16 -5.62
CA ARG A 187 4.35 -8.90 -6.49
C ARG A 187 4.01 -8.06 -7.72
N GLY A 188 2.86 -7.38 -7.69
CA GLY A 188 2.46 -6.42 -8.72
C GLY A 188 1.86 -7.02 -9.99
N ALA A 189 1.60 -8.34 -10.04
CA ALA A 189 1.13 -9.05 -11.23
C ALA A 189 -0.36 -9.44 -11.18
N CYS A 190 -1.18 -8.81 -10.31
CA CYS A 190 -2.59 -9.17 -10.12
C CYS A 190 -3.39 -9.21 -11.42
N ALA A 191 -4.03 -10.36 -11.71
CA ALA A 191 -4.93 -10.55 -12.86
C ALA A 191 -6.38 -10.10 -12.60
N GLN A 192 -6.68 -9.55 -11.42
CA GLN A 192 -8.00 -9.08 -10.99
C GLN A 192 -9.11 -10.17 -11.04
N PRO A 193 -8.90 -11.39 -10.51
CA PRO A 193 -9.92 -12.44 -10.54
C PRO A 193 -11.21 -12.03 -9.83
N CYS A 194 -11.16 -11.12 -8.86
CA CYS A 194 -12.35 -10.57 -8.21
C CYS A 194 -13.28 -9.77 -9.15
N ARG A 195 -12.85 -9.48 -10.38
CA ARG A 195 -13.67 -8.79 -11.40
C ARG A 195 -14.38 -9.77 -12.35
N LEU A 196 -14.14 -11.07 -12.18
CA LEU A 196 -14.80 -12.12 -12.95
C LEU A 196 -16.16 -12.50 -12.33
N PRO A 197 -17.04 -13.14 -13.10
CA PRO A 197 -18.32 -13.62 -12.59
C PRO A 197 -18.16 -14.85 -11.68
N TYR A 198 -18.98 -14.91 -10.62
CA TYR A 198 -19.12 -16.04 -9.70
C TYR A 198 -20.58 -16.23 -9.30
N GLY A 199 -20.94 -17.47 -8.91
CA GLY A 199 -22.19 -17.76 -8.21
C GLY A 199 -21.94 -17.90 -6.70
N VAL A 200 -22.84 -17.42 -5.87
CA VAL A 200 -22.83 -17.64 -4.41
C VAL A 200 -23.84 -18.73 -4.10
N ASN A 201 -23.38 -19.84 -3.50
CA ASN A 201 -24.19 -21.03 -3.15
C ASN A 201 -25.02 -21.57 -4.34
N GLY A 202 -24.49 -21.43 -5.54
CA GLY A 202 -25.15 -21.86 -6.78
C GLY A 202 -24.23 -21.71 -7.99
N PRO A 203 -24.73 -22.00 -9.19
CA PRO A 203 -23.93 -21.91 -10.41
C PRO A 203 -23.56 -20.48 -10.75
N CYS A 204 -22.45 -20.30 -11.47
CA CYS A 204 -22.04 -19.00 -12.03
C CYS A 204 -23.03 -18.52 -13.10
N LYS A 205 -23.81 -17.48 -12.80
CA LYS A 205 -24.83 -16.88 -13.68
C LYS A 205 -24.53 -15.42 -14.00
N ASN A 206 -23.34 -15.12 -14.46
CA ASN A 206 -22.92 -13.74 -14.81
C ASN A 206 -23.16 -12.70 -13.67
N GLN A 207 -23.01 -13.15 -12.42
CA GLN A 207 -23.04 -12.30 -11.24
C GLN A 207 -21.62 -11.93 -10.82
N PHE A 208 -21.43 -10.79 -10.20
CA PHE A 208 -20.11 -10.27 -9.84
C PHE A 208 -20.00 -9.95 -8.33
N PRO A 209 -20.17 -10.94 -7.44
CA PRO A 209 -20.24 -10.73 -6.01
C PRO A 209 -18.92 -10.27 -5.36
N LEU A 210 -17.82 -10.25 -6.11
CA LEU A 210 -16.52 -9.78 -5.68
C LEU A 210 -16.11 -8.45 -6.34
N SER A 211 -16.92 -7.90 -7.25
CA SER A 211 -16.58 -6.68 -7.98
C SER A 211 -17.17 -5.45 -7.31
N LEU A 212 -16.36 -4.76 -6.48
CA LEU A 212 -16.76 -3.50 -5.86
C LEU A 212 -16.78 -2.35 -6.88
N LYS A 213 -17.69 -1.41 -6.68
CA LYS A 213 -17.66 -0.07 -7.28
C LYS A 213 -16.38 0.67 -6.90
N ASP A 214 -16.06 1.72 -7.64
CA ASP A 214 -14.94 2.59 -7.28
C ASP A 214 -15.32 3.47 -6.08
N ALA A 215 -14.33 3.77 -5.21
CA ALA A 215 -14.53 4.71 -4.11
C ALA A 215 -14.66 6.15 -4.64
N ASN A 216 -15.48 6.95 -3.96
CA ASN A 216 -15.52 8.39 -4.14
C ASN A 216 -15.85 9.06 -2.79
N LEU A 217 -14.87 9.71 -2.20
CA LEU A 217 -15.00 10.45 -0.96
C LEU A 217 -14.91 11.97 -1.16
N SER A 218 -15.13 12.46 -2.37
CA SER A 218 -15.04 13.89 -2.70
C SER A 218 -15.98 14.78 -1.87
N ALA A 219 -17.08 14.23 -1.34
CA ALA A 219 -17.99 14.93 -0.46
C ALA A 219 -17.50 15.09 1.00
N TYR A 220 -16.43 14.39 1.38
CA TYR A 220 -15.98 14.28 2.78
C TYR A 220 -14.59 14.87 3.03
N LEU A 221 -14.04 15.67 2.09
CA LEU A 221 -12.65 16.15 2.17
C LEU A 221 -12.42 17.06 3.38
N GLN A 222 -13.39 17.94 3.70
CA GLN A 222 -13.29 18.79 4.88
C GLN A 222 -13.25 17.95 6.16
N GLU A 223 -14.16 17.00 6.27
CA GLU A 223 -14.25 16.12 7.42
C GLU A 223 -12.95 15.30 7.62
N LEU A 224 -12.35 14.79 6.52
CA LEU A 224 -11.06 14.11 6.57
C LEU A 224 -9.93 15.04 7.06
N GLY A 225 -9.94 16.29 6.61
CA GLY A 225 -9.00 17.31 7.10
C GLY A 225 -9.16 17.63 8.58
N ASP A 226 -10.40 17.78 9.04
CA ASP A 226 -10.73 18.05 10.45
C ASP A 226 -10.33 16.88 11.37
N MET A 227 -10.31 15.65 10.85
CA MET A 227 -9.80 14.46 11.56
C MET A 227 -8.28 14.41 11.67
N GLY A 228 -7.55 15.22 10.89
CA GLY A 228 -6.09 15.23 10.85
C GLY A 228 -5.47 14.35 9.76
N VAL A 229 -6.23 13.98 8.73
CA VAL A 229 -5.67 13.30 7.54
C VAL A 229 -4.71 14.23 6.82
N ALA A 230 -3.45 13.82 6.68
CA ALA A 230 -2.39 14.62 6.09
C ALA A 230 -2.40 14.56 4.56
N CYS A 231 -2.77 13.40 3.97
CA CYS A 231 -2.66 13.17 2.54
C CYS A 231 -3.89 12.43 1.97
N LEU A 232 -4.41 12.97 0.88
CA LEU A 232 -5.52 12.42 0.10
C LEU A 232 -4.99 11.75 -1.16
N LYS A 233 -5.12 10.43 -1.25
CA LYS A 233 -4.56 9.64 -2.35
C LYS A 233 -5.60 9.28 -3.40
N LEU A 234 -5.27 9.56 -4.65
CA LEU A 234 -6.03 9.17 -5.83
C LEU A 234 -5.49 7.85 -6.41
N GLU A 235 -6.35 6.86 -6.69
CA GLU A 235 -5.93 5.60 -7.33
C GLU A 235 -6.06 5.72 -8.85
N GLY A 236 -5.05 5.21 -9.60
CA GLY A 236 -5.17 5.23 -11.04
C GLY A 236 -3.89 5.11 -11.86
N ARG A 237 -2.77 4.53 -11.36
CA ARG A 237 -1.50 4.42 -12.10
C ARG A 237 -1.60 3.73 -13.48
N MET A 238 -2.60 2.87 -13.66
CA MET A 238 -2.87 2.19 -14.95
C MET A 238 -3.90 2.95 -15.79
N LYS A 239 -4.27 4.16 -15.40
CA LYS A 239 -5.27 4.97 -16.09
C LYS A 239 -4.62 5.94 -17.07
N ARG A 240 -5.44 6.43 -18.01
CA ARG A 240 -5.04 7.42 -19.02
C ARG A 240 -4.74 8.78 -18.39
N PRO A 241 -3.90 9.61 -19.03
CA PRO A 241 -3.61 10.96 -18.54
C PRO A 241 -4.87 11.81 -18.32
N GLU A 242 -5.86 11.72 -19.20
CA GLU A 242 -7.10 12.46 -19.10
C GLU A 242 -7.88 12.13 -17.83
N TYR A 243 -7.95 10.84 -17.46
CA TYR A 243 -8.53 10.44 -16.18
C TYR A 243 -7.80 11.09 -15.00
N VAL A 244 -6.46 11.04 -15.01
CA VAL A 244 -5.65 11.64 -13.95
C VAL A 244 -5.90 13.14 -13.85
N ALA A 245 -5.97 13.85 -14.98
CA ALA A 245 -6.22 15.29 -15.01
C ALA A 245 -7.63 15.63 -14.48
N VAL A 246 -8.69 14.90 -14.91
CA VAL A 246 -10.06 15.12 -14.42
C VAL A 246 -10.14 14.99 -12.91
N ILE A 247 -9.65 13.86 -12.36
CA ILE A 247 -9.79 13.63 -10.92
C ILE A 247 -8.93 14.59 -10.12
N THR A 248 -7.70 14.86 -10.54
CA THR A 248 -6.78 15.74 -9.82
C THR A 248 -7.31 17.19 -9.81
N SER A 249 -7.75 17.72 -10.95
CA SER A 249 -8.25 19.10 -11.04
C SER A 249 -9.52 19.33 -10.23
N ILE A 250 -10.44 18.35 -10.20
CA ILE A 250 -11.65 18.43 -9.39
C ILE A 250 -11.29 18.39 -7.90
N TYR A 251 -10.53 17.39 -7.45
CA TYR A 251 -10.12 17.27 -6.04
C TYR A 251 -9.33 18.50 -5.57
N ARG A 252 -8.45 19.05 -6.40
CA ARG A 252 -7.71 20.29 -6.10
C ARG A 252 -8.66 21.44 -5.83
N ARG A 253 -9.63 21.67 -6.70
CA ARG A 253 -10.65 22.70 -6.51
C ARG A 253 -11.45 22.53 -5.23
N LEU A 254 -11.90 21.30 -4.95
CA LEU A 254 -12.67 21.02 -3.74
C LEU A 254 -11.88 21.30 -2.46
N ILE A 255 -10.57 21.01 -2.47
CA ILE A 255 -9.66 21.31 -1.35
C ILE A 255 -9.49 22.82 -1.20
N ASP A 256 -9.20 23.54 -2.30
CA ASP A 256 -8.92 24.99 -2.27
C ASP A 256 -10.15 25.81 -1.89
N GLU A 257 -11.31 25.46 -2.46
CA GLU A 257 -12.59 26.14 -2.23
C GLU A 257 -13.32 25.63 -0.97
N LYS A 258 -12.78 24.61 -0.29
CA LYS A 258 -13.33 24.02 0.95
C LYS A 258 -14.81 23.67 0.83
N ARG A 259 -15.21 22.98 -0.22
CA ARG A 259 -16.59 22.58 -0.51
C ARG A 259 -16.72 21.14 -1.00
N GLY A 260 -17.95 20.65 -1.04
CA GLY A 260 -18.27 19.40 -1.73
C GLY A 260 -18.37 19.57 -3.26
N PRO A 261 -18.45 18.46 -4.02
CA PRO A 261 -18.56 18.49 -5.47
C PRO A 261 -19.92 19.02 -5.93
N THR A 262 -19.94 19.77 -7.02
CA THR A 262 -21.16 20.12 -7.75
C THR A 262 -21.72 18.91 -8.50
N ALA A 263 -22.94 18.99 -9.00
CA ALA A 263 -23.54 17.94 -9.84
C ALA A 263 -22.71 17.69 -11.11
N ALA A 264 -22.20 18.76 -11.74
CA ALA A 264 -21.35 18.67 -12.93
C ALA A 264 -20.00 17.99 -12.63
N GLU A 265 -19.36 18.32 -11.52
CA GLU A 265 -18.12 17.68 -11.09
C GLU A 265 -18.33 16.19 -10.75
N SER A 266 -19.41 15.86 -10.06
CA SER A 266 -19.79 14.47 -9.76
C SER A 266 -20.01 13.66 -11.05
N GLN A 267 -20.69 14.25 -12.02
CA GLN A 267 -20.91 13.64 -13.35
C GLN A 267 -19.59 13.45 -14.11
N ALA A 268 -18.68 14.45 -14.10
CA ALA A 268 -17.38 14.35 -14.74
C ALA A 268 -16.51 13.25 -14.12
N LEU A 269 -16.50 13.11 -12.78
CA LEU A 269 -15.81 12.01 -12.10
C LEU A 269 -16.35 10.64 -12.53
N GLU A 270 -17.68 10.51 -12.63
CA GLU A 270 -18.32 9.25 -13.03
C GLU A 270 -18.03 8.91 -14.49
N GLN A 271 -18.11 9.88 -15.40
CA GLN A 271 -17.82 9.73 -16.82
C GLN A 271 -16.34 9.38 -17.07
N ALA A 272 -15.42 10.02 -16.34
CA ALA A 272 -13.99 9.73 -16.47
C ALA A 272 -13.68 8.25 -16.25
N PHE A 273 -14.21 7.67 -15.19
CA PHE A 273 -14.21 6.22 -14.97
C PHE A 273 -15.03 5.84 -13.74
N SER A 274 -15.98 4.91 -13.90
CA SER A 274 -16.67 4.26 -12.80
C SER A 274 -17.08 2.84 -13.14
N ARG A 275 -17.37 2.02 -12.11
CA ARG A 275 -17.96 0.68 -12.22
C ARG A 275 -19.41 0.74 -11.76
N SER A 276 -20.32 1.17 -12.65
CA SER A 276 -21.73 1.40 -12.33
C SER A 276 -21.94 2.43 -11.20
N GLY A 277 -21.20 3.55 -11.28
CA GLY A 277 -21.17 4.56 -10.24
C GLY A 277 -20.11 4.30 -9.15
N PHE A 278 -20.27 4.99 -8.05
CA PHE A 278 -19.34 5.02 -6.93
C PHE A 278 -19.91 4.43 -5.65
N THR A 279 -19.03 4.22 -4.65
CA THR A 279 -19.40 3.84 -3.29
C THR A 279 -18.58 4.60 -2.25
N ASP A 280 -19.23 4.97 -1.15
CA ASP A 280 -18.65 5.45 0.10
C ASP A 280 -18.95 4.48 1.26
N GLY A 281 -19.39 3.27 0.91
CA GLY A 281 -19.96 2.30 1.85
C GLY A 281 -19.04 1.93 3.01
N TYR A 282 -17.74 1.78 2.79
CA TYR A 282 -16.77 1.54 3.87
C TYR A 282 -16.66 2.76 4.80
N TYR A 283 -16.44 3.93 4.25
CA TYR A 283 -16.31 5.17 5.01
C TYR A 283 -17.54 5.42 5.91
N ARG A 284 -18.74 5.20 5.39
CA ARG A 284 -19.99 5.35 6.13
C ARG A 284 -20.42 4.15 6.96
N HIS A 285 -19.57 3.11 7.04
CA HIS A 285 -19.90 1.84 7.69
C HIS A 285 -21.21 1.19 7.17
N ARG A 286 -21.48 1.33 5.86
CA ARG A 286 -22.67 0.79 5.18
C ARG A 286 -22.28 -0.28 4.16
N LYS A 287 -21.95 -1.46 4.67
CA LYS A 287 -21.60 -2.62 3.84
C LYS A 287 -22.84 -3.23 3.20
N GLY A 288 -22.66 -3.92 2.08
CA GLY A 288 -23.74 -4.66 1.46
C GLY A 288 -23.80 -4.59 -0.06
N PRO A 289 -24.88 -5.12 -0.69
CA PRO A 289 -25.00 -5.27 -2.14
C PRO A 289 -24.87 -3.97 -2.95
N ALA A 290 -25.23 -2.82 -2.38
CA ALA A 290 -25.12 -1.52 -3.03
C ALA A 290 -23.68 -1.10 -3.38
N MET A 291 -22.68 -1.71 -2.72
CA MET A 291 -21.26 -1.45 -2.99
C MET A 291 -20.72 -2.15 -4.24
N PHE A 292 -21.46 -3.07 -4.85
CA PHE A 292 -20.98 -3.88 -5.96
C PHE A 292 -21.41 -3.31 -7.31
N GLY A 293 -20.53 -3.45 -8.31
CA GLY A 293 -20.79 -2.95 -9.66
C GLY A 293 -19.73 -3.44 -10.65
N THR A 294 -20.07 -3.30 -11.93
CA THR A 294 -19.22 -3.68 -13.07
C THR A 294 -19.18 -2.55 -14.09
N ARG A 295 -18.19 -2.56 -14.97
CA ARG A 295 -18.15 -1.68 -16.13
C ARG A 295 -18.24 -2.54 -17.39
N PRO A 296 -19.16 -2.25 -18.31
CA PRO A 296 -19.19 -2.92 -19.60
C PRO A 296 -17.88 -2.69 -20.38
N GLU A 297 -17.42 -3.70 -21.11
CA GLU A 297 -16.19 -3.60 -21.93
C GLU A 297 -16.31 -2.52 -23.01
N ASN A 298 -17.51 -2.33 -23.56
CA ASN A 298 -17.85 -1.35 -24.58
C ASN A 298 -18.39 -0.02 -24.03
N ALA A 299 -18.13 0.30 -22.76
CA ALA A 299 -18.54 1.56 -22.18
C ALA A 299 -18.00 2.75 -23.00
N PRO A 300 -18.85 3.71 -23.40
CA PRO A 300 -18.45 4.81 -24.26
C PRO A 300 -17.36 5.68 -23.61
N GLU A 301 -16.42 6.12 -24.43
CA GLU A 301 -15.39 7.07 -24.00
C GLU A 301 -15.97 8.49 -23.95
N PRO A 302 -15.75 9.27 -22.86
CA PRO A 302 -16.25 10.64 -22.74
C PRO A 302 -15.33 11.61 -23.52
N LYS A 303 -15.42 11.58 -24.85
CA LYS A 303 -14.50 12.30 -25.75
C LYS A 303 -14.45 13.81 -25.49
N GLU A 304 -15.60 14.45 -25.28
CA GLU A 304 -15.68 15.90 -25.03
C GLU A 304 -14.95 16.26 -23.73
N LEU A 305 -15.27 15.58 -22.64
CA LEU A 305 -14.61 15.77 -21.34
C LEU A 305 -13.10 15.60 -21.46
N PHE A 306 -12.64 14.56 -22.16
CA PHE A 306 -11.21 14.28 -22.31
C PHE A 306 -10.50 15.31 -23.20
N ASN A 307 -11.14 15.77 -24.28
CA ASN A 307 -10.59 16.83 -25.13
C ASN A 307 -10.46 18.17 -24.39
N GLU A 308 -11.42 18.52 -23.55
CA GLU A 308 -11.32 19.71 -22.70
C GLU A 308 -10.23 19.56 -21.64
N THR A 309 -10.14 18.40 -21.03
CA THR A 309 -9.17 18.14 -19.98
C THR A 309 -7.72 18.13 -20.48
N ARG A 310 -7.48 17.71 -21.72
CA ARG A 310 -6.14 17.80 -22.35
C ARG A 310 -5.58 19.21 -22.36
N LYS A 311 -6.43 20.22 -22.50
CA LYS A 311 -6.00 21.63 -22.48
C LYS A 311 -5.32 22.01 -21.16
N LEU A 312 -5.60 21.29 -20.06
CA LEU A 312 -4.98 21.54 -18.74
C LEU A 312 -3.50 21.16 -18.68
N TYR A 313 -3.01 20.28 -19.57
CA TYR A 313 -1.64 19.80 -19.48
C TYR A 313 -0.87 19.77 -20.81
N GLU A 314 -1.54 19.85 -21.97
CA GLU A 314 -0.88 19.90 -23.28
C GLU A 314 -0.54 21.33 -23.72
N ASN A 315 -1.24 22.34 -23.21
CA ASN A 315 -1.16 23.73 -23.69
C ASN A 315 -0.61 24.70 -22.63
N GLY A 316 0.69 24.65 -22.35
CA GLY A 316 1.37 25.64 -21.51
C GLY A 316 1.49 25.25 -20.05
N GLU A 317 1.96 26.22 -19.23
CA GLU A 317 2.19 26.03 -17.79
C GLU A 317 0.98 26.51 -16.99
N HIS A 318 0.28 25.59 -16.35
CA HIS A 318 -0.86 25.88 -15.45
C HIS A 318 -0.43 25.87 -13.98
N LYS A 319 0.49 24.99 -13.58
CA LYS A 319 1.08 24.95 -12.24
C LYS A 319 2.25 25.94 -12.17
N ARG A 320 1.93 27.23 -11.97
CA ARG A 320 2.93 28.28 -11.83
C ARG A 320 3.23 28.61 -10.39
N ILE A 321 4.52 28.80 -10.10
CA ILE A 321 5.03 29.12 -8.78
C ILE A 321 5.00 30.64 -8.59
N PRO A 322 4.30 31.14 -7.55
CA PRO A 322 4.31 32.56 -7.21
C PRO A 322 5.72 32.95 -6.72
N ILE A 323 6.21 34.09 -7.20
CA ILE A 323 7.51 34.65 -6.82
C ILE A 323 7.41 36.14 -6.56
N THR A 324 8.31 36.63 -5.71
CA THR A 324 8.55 38.05 -5.49
C THR A 324 9.93 38.42 -6.02
N MET A 325 10.08 39.65 -6.53
CA MET A 325 11.33 40.18 -7.05
C MET A 325 11.71 41.49 -6.38
N GLN A 326 12.99 41.68 -6.04
CA GLN A 326 13.52 42.91 -5.49
C GLN A 326 14.78 43.30 -6.28
N ALA A 327 14.72 44.43 -6.97
CA ALA A 327 15.84 44.97 -7.73
C ALA A 327 16.48 46.17 -7.02
N ALA A 328 17.80 46.23 -6.99
CA ALA A 328 18.61 47.30 -6.43
C ALA A 328 19.55 47.82 -7.50
N ILE A 329 19.39 49.09 -7.92
CA ILE A 329 20.14 49.75 -9.01
C ILE A 329 20.69 51.06 -8.45
N PHE A 330 21.97 51.08 -8.07
CA PHE A 330 22.61 52.25 -7.46
C PHE A 330 23.92 52.63 -8.18
N PRO A 331 24.37 53.92 -8.09
CA PRO A 331 25.61 54.33 -8.73
C PRO A 331 26.79 53.47 -8.27
N ASP A 332 27.75 53.25 -9.19
CA ASP A 332 29.02 52.59 -8.92
C ASP A 332 28.94 51.17 -8.32
N LYS A 333 27.76 50.56 -8.35
CA LYS A 333 27.55 49.18 -7.90
C LYS A 333 26.89 48.36 -8.99
N PRO A 334 27.23 47.07 -9.14
CA PRO A 334 26.48 46.19 -10.01
C PRO A 334 25.00 46.18 -9.66
N ALA A 335 24.13 46.27 -10.66
CA ALA A 335 22.70 46.09 -10.43
C ALA A 335 22.44 44.68 -9.89
N ALA A 336 21.61 44.57 -8.87
CA ALA A 336 21.28 43.30 -8.23
C ALA A 336 19.78 42.99 -8.35
N LEU A 337 19.44 41.72 -8.54
CA LEU A 337 18.08 41.22 -8.54
C LEU A 337 17.97 40.02 -7.61
N THR A 338 17.13 40.13 -6.57
CA THR A 338 16.76 39.02 -5.70
C THR A 338 15.38 38.49 -6.10
N VAL A 339 15.27 37.18 -6.26
CA VAL A 339 14.02 36.49 -6.57
C VAL A 339 13.76 35.44 -5.50
N SER A 340 12.52 35.39 -4.98
CA SER A 340 12.13 34.42 -3.94
C SER A 340 10.77 33.80 -4.24
N ASP A 341 10.65 32.50 -3.93
CA ASP A 341 9.37 31.77 -3.91
C ASP A 341 8.83 31.55 -2.47
N GLY A 342 9.45 32.19 -1.48
CA GLY A 342 9.14 32.04 -0.06
C GLY A 342 9.92 30.90 0.63
N ALA A 343 10.34 29.88 -0.09
CA ALA A 343 11.20 28.80 0.43
C ALA A 343 12.68 28.97 0.03
N HIS A 344 12.91 29.48 -1.16
CA HIS A 344 14.24 29.74 -1.72
C HIS A 344 14.36 31.24 -2.07
N ALA A 345 15.54 31.78 -1.88
CA ALA A 345 15.87 33.13 -2.33
C ALA A 345 17.24 33.13 -3.00
N VAL A 346 17.32 33.74 -4.19
CA VAL A 346 18.56 33.84 -4.96
C VAL A 346 18.80 35.28 -5.38
N THR A 347 20.06 35.70 -5.38
CA THR A 347 20.44 37.03 -5.82
C THR A 347 21.47 36.90 -6.93
N VAL A 348 21.22 37.59 -8.06
CA VAL A 348 22.14 37.71 -9.16
C VAL A 348 22.58 39.17 -9.35
N THR A 349 23.76 39.35 -9.92
CA THR A 349 24.29 40.69 -10.22
C THR A 349 24.50 40.86 -11.71
N GLY A 350 24.25 42.09 -12.19
CA GLY A 350 24.42 42.45 -13.57
C GLY A 350 25.40 43.62 -13.75
N PRO A 351 25.36 44.33 -14.88
CA PRO A 351 26.23 45.46 -15.15
C PRO A 351 26.04 46.59 -14.13
N VAL A 352 27.09 47.40 -13.96
CA VAL A 352 26.99 48.67 -13.23
C VAL A 352 26.16 49.64 -14.08
N PRO A 353 25.15 50.33 -13.51
CA PRO A 353 24.33 51.27 -14.24
C PRO A 353 25.13 52.50 -14.66
N GLU A 354 24.83 53.04 -15.84
CA GLU A 354 25.43 54.26 -16.35
C GLU A 354 24.57 55.48 -16.03
N VAL A 355 25.14 56.66 -16.06
CA VAL A 355 24.36 57.91 -16.00
C VAL A 355 23.56 58.05 -17.30
N ALA A 356 22.27 58.31 -17.18
CA ALA A 356 21.37 58.44 -18.32
C ALA A 356 21.71 59.67 -19.19
N ARG A 357 21.89 59.46 -20.49
CA ARG A 357 22.15 60.56 -21.45
C ARG A 357 20.85 61.22 -21.96
N ASN A 358 19.78 60.47 -22.09
CA ASN A 358 18.49 60.97 -22.63
C ASN A 358 17.32 60.73 -21.66
N ARG A 359 17.06 59.46 -21.27
CA ARG A 359 15.95 59.09 -20.38
C ARG A 359 16.48 58.16 -19.28
N ALA A 360 16.31 58.56 -18.03
CA ALA A 360 16.62 57.72 -16.91
C ALA A 360 15.58 56.57 -16.77
N LEU A 361 16.02 55.46 -16.19
CA LEU A 361 15.12 54.38 -15.79
C LEU A 361 14.20 54.85 -14.67
N THR A 362 12.94 54.40 -14.74
CA THR A 362 12.02 54.51 -13.62
C THR A 362 11.85 53.18 -12.93
N ALA A 363 11.43 53.22 -11.68
CA ALA A 363 11.11 52.01 -10.93
C ALA A 363 9.96 51.23 -11.60
N GLU A 364 8.94 51.94 -12.08
CA GLU A 364 7.76 51.37 -12.72
C GLU A 364 8.11 50.67 -14.04
N ASP A 365 8.85 51.33 -14.96
CA ASP A 365 9.28 50.73 -16.22
C ASP A 365 10.16 49.48 -16.00
N THR A 366 10.97 49.49 -14.94
CA THR A 366 11.83 48.36 -14.56
C THR A 366 11.01 47.21 -13.97
N ALA A 367 10.11 47.50 -13.07
CA ALA A 367 9.20 46.50 -12.46
C ALA A 367 8.35 45.80 -13.53
N GLU A 368 7.76 46.56 -14.49
CA GLU A 368 6.98 46.00 -15.57
C GLU A 368 7.80 45.03 -16.44
N ARG A 369 9.09 45.27 -16.66
CA ARG A 369 9.96 44.38 -17.39
C ARG A 369 10.31 43.12 -16.63
N LEU A 370 10.55 43.26 -15.32
CA LEU A 370 10.84 42.14 -14.41
C LEU A 370 9.64 41.20 -14.27
N GLN A 371 8.42 41.73 -14.24
CA GLN A 371 7.18 40.93 -14.13
C GLN A 371 6.88 40.06 -15.35
N LYS A 372 7.57 40.26 -16.50
CA LYS A 372 7.37 39.48 -17.73
C LYS A 372 7.99 38.10 -17.62
N THR A 373 7.37 37.20 -16.83
CA THR A 373 7.80 35.81 -16.61
C THR A 373 7.13 34.81 -17.54
N GLY A 374 6.50 35.27 -18.64
CA GLY A 374 5.86 34.39 -19.63
C GLY A 374 6.84 33.34 -20.19
N GLY A 375 6.38 32.13 -20.46
CA GLY A 375 7.21 31.02 -20.95
C GLY A 375 8.03 30.31 -19.85
N THR A 376 7.89 30.72 -18.58
CA THR A 376 8.53 30.04 -17.43
C THR A 376 7.50 29.43 -16.48
N VAL A 377 7.96 28.61 -15.56
CA VAL A 377 7.14 28.03 -14.48
C VAL A 377 6.80 29.06 -13.38
N PHE A 378 7.33 30.25 -13.44
CA PHE A 378 7.17 31.27 -12.42
C PHE A 378 6.10 32.30 -12.79
N ARG A 379 5.41 32.82 -11.79
CA ARG A 379 4.48 33.94 -11.88
C ARG A 379 4.91 35.01 -10.87
N CYS A 380 5.42 36.16 -11.37
CA CYS A 380 5.75 37.26 -10.49
C CYS A 380 4.49 37.89 -9.91
N GLU A 381 4.40 37.94 -8.58
CA GLU A 381 3.30 38.61 -7.87
C GLU A 381 3.65 40.08 -7.57
N THR A 382 4.87 40.31 -7.14
CA THR A 382 5.37 41.66 -6.85
C THR A 382 6.80 41.85 -7.37
N ALA A 383 7.11 43.03 -7.91
CA ALA A 383 8.44 43.42 -8.24
C ALA A 383 8.70 44.81 -7.64
N GLU A 384 9.54 44.85 -6.62
CA GLU A 384 9.98 46.07 -5.95
C GLU A 384 11.31 46.54 -6.58
N VAL A 385 11.42 47.82 -6.90
CA VAL A 385 12.62 48.38 -7.53
C VAL A 385 13.09 49.58 -6.74
N SER A 386 14.30 49.48 -6.21
CA SER A 386 15.04 50.60 -5.61
C SER A 386 16.07 51.07 -6.60
N ILE A 387 15.94 52.32 -7.06
CA ILE A 387 16.82 52.88 -8.10
C ILE A 387 17.30 54.30 -7.68
N GLY A 388 18.59 54.56 -7.89
CA GLY A 388 19.17 55.90 -7.74
C GLY A 388 18.81 56.85 -8.91
N ASP A 389 18.75 58.10 -8.63
CA ASP A 389 18.37 59.13 -9.60
C ASP A 389 19.29 59.17 -10.83
N GLY A 390 18.71 59.42 -12.00
CA GLY A 390 19.45 59.66 -13.23
C GLY A 390 20.21 58.45 -13.80
N LEU A 391 19.89 57.26 -13.39
CA LEU A 391 20.58 56.03 -13.85
C LEU A 391 19.90 55.38 -15.05
N MET A 392 20.71 54.61 -15.78
CA MET A 392 20.26 53.83 -16.93
C MET A 392 20.89 52.42 -16.95
N LEU A 393 20.08 51.43 -17.28
CA LEU A 393 20.47 50.09 -17.72
C LEU A 393 19.78 49.79 -19.05
N SER A 394 20.47 49.08 -19.94
CA SER A 394 19.82 48.63 -21.16
C SER A 394 18.67 47.65 -20.89
N ALA A 395 17.68 47.65 -21.77
CA ALA A 395 16.59 46.67 -21.68
C ALA A 395 17.11 45.22 -21.74
N SER A 396 18.20 44.97 -22.47
CA SER A 396 18.87 43.69 -22.53
C SER A 396 19.49 43.29 -21.18
N ALA A 397 20.09 44.24 -20.46
CA ALA A 397 20.66 43.97 -19.11
C ALA A 397 19.58 43.61 -18.08
N ILE A 398 18.45 44.34 -18.06
CA ILE A 398 17.33 44.03 -17.18
C ILE A 398 16.73 42.66 -17.51
N ASN A 399 16.54 42.34 -18.80
CA ASN A 399 16.05 41.02 -19.22
C ASN A 399 17.04 39.90 -18.92
N GLY A 400 18.37 40.19 -19.01
CA GLY A 400 19.44 39.28 -18.60
C GLY A 400 19.34 38.94 -17.13
N LEU A 401 19.32 39.97 -16.24
CA LEU A 401 19.16 39.81 -14.80
C LEU A 401 17.94 38.96 -14.44
N ARG A 402 16.79 39.28 -15.07
CA ARG A 402 15.57 38.48 -14.85
C ARG A 402 15.77 37.02 -15.21
N ARG A 403 16.30 36.70 -16.41
CA ARG A 403 16.54 35.33 -16.86
C ARG A 403 17.50 34.61 -15.93
N ASP A 404 18.64 35.21 -15.62
CA ASP A 404 19.67 34.61 -14.78
C ASP A 404 19.16 34.35 -13.35
N ALA A 405 18.31 35.24 -12.80
CA ALA A 405 17.70 35.07 -11.52
C ALA A 405 16.64 33.95 -11.50
N LEU A 406 15.83 33.84 -12.56
CA LEU A 406 14.84 32.73 -12.69
C LEU A 406 15.53 31.40 -12.90
N ASP A 407 16.63 31.34 -13.67
CA ASP A 407 17.43 30.13 -13.87
C ASP A 407 18.11 29.70 -12.56
N ALA A 408 18.65 30.65 -11.78
CA ALA A 408 19.24 30.38 -10.47
C ALA A 408 18.19 29.87 -9.46
N LEU A 409 16.98 30.44 -9.47
CA LEU A 409 15.88 29.97 -8.62
C LEU A 409 15.43 28.57 -9.04
N ALA A 410 15.33 28.30 -10.34
CA ALA A 410 15.02 26.98 -10.87
C ALA A 410 16.05 25.93 -10.41
N ALA A 411 17.33 26.26 -10.46
CA ALA A 411 18.42 25.41 -9.98
C ALA A 411 18.33 25.16 -8.47
N ALA A 412 18.01 26.20 -7.68
CA ALA A 412 17.84 26.05 -6.22
C ALA A 412 16.65 25.13 -5.87
N ARG A 413 15.53 25.23 -6.60
CA ARG A 413 14.34 24.37 -6.41
C ARG A 413 14.57 22.91 -6.78
N THR A 414 15.44 22.65 -7.75
CA THR A 414 15.73 21.30 -8.24
C THR A 414 17.00 20.70 -7.64
N ALA A 415 17.63 21.42 -6.70
CA ALA A 415 18.80 20.93 -6.00
C ALA A 415 18.48 19.65 -5.22
N VAL A 416 19.21 18.59 -5.50
CA VAL A 416 19.05 17.30 -4.79
C VAL A 416 19.71 17.42 -3.42
N PRO A 417 19.02 17.07 -2.33
CA PRO A 417 19.61 17.07 -0.99
C PRO A 417 20.73 16.04 -0.89
N GLU A 418 21.82 16.40 -0.21
CA GLU A 418 22.86 15.43 0.11
C GLU A 418 22.30 14.37 1.07
N ARG A 419 22.36 13.10 0.64
CA ARG A 419 21.90 11.95 1.43
C ARG A 419 22.96 10.86 1.45
N ARG A 420 23.09 10.20 2.59
CA ARG A 420 23.99 9.08 2.75
C ARG A 420 23.54 7.90 1.88
N SER A 421 24.50 7.27 1.23
CA SER A 421 24.34 6.04 0.48
C SER A 421 25.33 5.00 1.03
N LEU A 422 24.80 3.98 1.69
CA LEU A 422 25.60 3.01 2.40
C LEU A 422 25.62 1.64 1.69
N PRO A 423 26.65 0.80 1.90
CA PRO A 423 26.68 -0.55 1.36
C PRO A 423 25.55 -1.40 1.96
N ILE A 424 25.16 -2.44 1.25
CA ILE A 424 24.19 -3.42 1.76
C ILE A 424 24.85 -4.13 2.96
N PRO A 425 24.28 -4.07 4.17
CA PRO A 425 24.85 -4.81 5.29
C PRO A 425 24.72 -6.31 5.02
N ALA A 426 25.77 -7.06 5.37
CA ALA A 426 25.70 -8.51 5.34
C ALA A 426 24.56 -9.01 6.24
N LEU A 427 23.96 -10.13 5.86
CA LEU A 427 23.07 -10.82 6.79
C LEU A 427 23.87 -11.31 7.99
N PRO A 428 23.31 -11.27 9.23
CA PRO A 428 24.02 -11.68 10.42
C PRO A 428 24.61 -13.09 10.31
N GLU A 429 25.87 -13.27 10.74
CA GLU A 429 26.45 -14.58 10.95
C GLU A 429 25.94 -15.13 12.29
N ARG A 430 24.82 -15.83 12.23
CA ARG A 430 24.15 -16.44 13.38
C ARG A 430 23.77 -17.86 13.06
N GLU A 431 23.62 -18.65 14.12
CA GLU A 431 23.05 -19.98 14.01
C GLU A 431 21.64 -19.92 13.39
N THR A 432 21.37 -20.81 12.45
CA THR A 432 20.07 -20.93 11.76
C THR A 432 19.39 -22.22 12.16
N PHE A 433 18.08 -22.18 12.27
CA PHE A 433 17.26 -23.35 12.54
C PHE A 433 17.12 -24.18 11.27
N SER A 434 17.60 -25.43 11.30
CA SER A 434 17.48 -26.38 10.19
C SER A 434 17.38 -27.81 10.73
N PRO A 435 16.27 -28.17 11.40
CA PRO A 435 16.10 -29.51 11.95
C PRO A 435 16.00 -30.55 10.84
N ALA A 436 16.35 -31.82 11.17
CA ALA A 436 16.31 -32.93 10.23
C ALA A 436 14.90 -33.26 9.73
N ALA A 437 13.88 -32.98 10.55
CA ALA A 437 12.47 -33.10 10.17
C ALA A 437 11.63 -32.07 10.94
N PRO A 438 10.60 -31.47 10.32
CA PRO A 438 9.71 -30.54 11.00
C PRO A 438 8.76 -31.28 11.94
N LYS A 439 8.41 -30.65 13.07
CA LYS A 439 7.32 -31.07 13.95
C LYS A 439 5.99 -30.69 13.35
N LEU A 440 4.97 -31.54 13.49
CA LEU A 440 3.61 -31.22 13.02
C LEU A 440 2.94 -30.24 13.98
N THR A 441 2.28 -29.26 13.41
CA THR A 441 1.33 -28.36 14.06
C THR A 441 -0.01 -28.46 13.34
N CYS A 442 -1.08 -28.01 13.98
CA CYS A 442 -2.40 -28.04 13.38
C CYS A 442 -3.12 -26.71 13.59
N SER A 443 -3.88 -26.24 12.62
CA SER A 443 -4.86 -25.17 12.84
C SER A 443 -6.27 -25.69 12.55
N ILE A 444 -7.23 -25.32 13.41
CA ILE A 444 -8.63 -25.71 13.32
C ILE A 444 -9.53 -24.50 13.05
N ALA A 445 -10.61 -24.71 12.32
CA ALA A 445 -11.68 -23.72 12.14
C ALA A 445 -12.86 -23.97 13.06
N ARG A 446 -13.04 -25.21 13.53
CA ARG A 446 -14.13 -25.65 14.41
C ARG A 446 -13.59 -26.54 15.51
N LEU A 447 -14.27 -26.56 16.68
CA LEU A 447 -13.83 -27.35 17.85
C LEU A 447 -13.89 -28.86 17.62
N ASP A 448 -14.81 -29.37 16.80
CA ASP A 448 -14.91 -30.78 16.45
C ASP A 448 -13.68 -31.32 15.68
N GLN A 449 -12.89 -30.45 15.10
CA GLN A 449 -11.62 -30.79 14.44
C GLN A 449 -10.47 -31.00 15.44
N LEU A 450 -10.62 -30.58 16.71
CA LEU A 450 -9.70 -30.86 17.81
C LEU A 450 -10.02 -32.27 18.36
N THR A 451 -9.71 -33.28 17.57
CA THR A 451 -9.88 -34.68 17.98
C THR A 451 -8.84 -35.07 19.02
N ASP A 452 -9.07 -36.18 19.74
CA ASP A 452 -8.08 -36.72 20.68
C ASP A 452 -6.75 -37.05 19.97
N ALA A 453 -6.80 -37.56 18.73
CA ALA A 453 -5.61 -37.86 17.94
C ALA A 453 -4.81 -36.56 17.65
N VAL A 454 -5.48 -35.46 17.28
CA VAL A 454 -4.84 -34.16 17.08
C VAL A 454 -4.28 -33.64 18.41
N ALA A 455 -5.06 -33.64 19.47
CA ALA A 455 -4.68 -33.10 20.78
C ALA A 455 -3.48 -33.81 21.42
N GLU A 456 -3.30 -35.10 21.15
CA GLU A 456 -2.22 -35.91 21.73
C GLU A 456 -0.96 -36.01 20.87
N THR A 457 -1.04 -35.70 19.56
CA THR A 457 0.04 -36.00 18.62
C THR A 457 0.83 -34.76 18.16
N VAL A 458 0.14 -33.64 17.90
CA VAL A 458 0.85 -32.46 17.34
C VAL A 458 1.56 -31.65 18.42
N GLU A 459 2.57 -30.89 18.04
CA GLU A 459 3.30 -30.01 18.97
C GLU A 459 2.41 -28.86 19.48
N LEU A 460 1.55 -28.31 18.60
CA LEU A 460 0.76 -27.13 18.89
C LEU A 460 -0.48 -27.06 18.00
N VAL A 461 -1.60 -26.61 18.58
CA VAL A 461 -2.85 -26.36 17.87
C VAL A 461 -3.18 -24.88 17.86
N TYR A 462 -3.35 -24.33 16.67
CA TYR A 462 -3.84 -22.96 16.44
C TYR A 462 -5.37 -22.94 16.51
N VAL A 463 -5.92 -22.19 17.46
CA VAL A 463 -7.37 -22.13 17.75
C VAL A 463 -7.84 -20.68 17.56
N PRO A 464 -8.89 -20.43 16.76
CA PRO A 464 -9.51 -19.10 16.68
C PRO A 464 -9.85 -18.56 18.07
N ILE A 465 -9.53 -17.30 18.33
CA ILE A 465 -9.66 -16.69 19.67
C ILE A 465 -11.09 -16.81 20.22
N GLU A 466 -12.10 -16.75 19.35
CA GLU A 466 -13.52 -16.86 19.72
C GLU A 466 -13.91 -18.25 20.25
N LEU A 467 -13.12 -19.28 19.93
CA LEU A 467 -13.35 -20.65 20.37
C LEU A 467 -12.68 -20.98 21.71
N LEU A 468 -11.63 -20.23 22.08
CA LEU A 468 -10.85 -20.47 23.30
C LEU A 468 -11.67 -20.48 24.59
N PRO A 469 -12.68 -19.60 24.80
CA PRO A 469 -13.51 -19.64 26.00
C PRO A 469 -14.27 -20.95 26.20
N ARG A 470 -14.36 -21.79 25.17
CA ARG A 470 -15.01 -23.13 25.24
C ARG A 470 -14.03 -24.27 25.54
N LEU A 471 -12.74 -23.97 25.70
CA LEU A 471 -11.64 -24.92 25.94
C LEU A 471 -11.08 -24.83 27.40
N THR A 472 -11.90 -24.41 28.36
CA THR A 472 -11.48 -24.25 29.77
C THR A 472 -10.92 -25.53 30.38
N ASP A 473 -11.44 -26.68 29.96
CA ASP A 473 -11.06 -28.00 30.49
C ASP A 473 -10.15 -28.80 29.56
N TYR A 474 -9.45 -28.10 28.64
CA TYR A 474 -8.50 -28.75 27.74
C TYR A 474 -7.40 -29.50 28.51
N ARG A 475 -7.17 -30.77 28.16
CA ARG A 475 -6.18 -31.66 28.80
C ARG A 475 -5.26 -32.38 27.82
N GLY A 476 -5.35 -32.03 26.52
CA GLY A 476 -4.49 -32.59 25.49
C GLY A 476 -3.02 -32.22 25.70
N ARG A 477 -2.12 -33.01 25.13
CA ARG A 477 -0.66 -32.83 25.19
C ARG A 477 -0.21 -31.63 24.32
N ALA A 478 -0.89 -31.40 23.21
CA ALA A 478 -0.55 -30.30 22.31
C ALA A 478 -0.73 -28.94 22.99
N LYS A 479 0.21 -28.02 22.79
CA LYS A 479 0.09 -26.64 23.27
C LYS A 479 -1.02 -25.91 22.50
N LEU A 480 -1.72 -24.98 23.17
CA LEU A 480 -2.69 -24.11 22.48
C LEU A 480 -2.07 -22.77 22.09
N CYS A 481 -2.36 -22.36 20.86
CA CYS A 481 -2.00 -21.05 20.31
C CYS A 481 -3.29 -20.30 19.92
N ALA A 482 -3.52 -19.13 20.49
CA ALA A 482 -4.63 -18.26 20.10
C ALA A 482 -4.40 -17.68 18.71
N VAL A 483 -5.35 -17.83 17.80
CA VAL A 483 -5.33 -17.16 16.51
C VAL A 483 -6.13 -15.86 16.59
N LEU A 484 -5.44 -14.73 16.55
CA LEU A 484 -6.08 -13.43 16.44
C LEU A 484 -6.64 -13.24 15.02
N PRO A 485 -7.83 -12.64 14.86
CA PRO A 485 -8.39 -12.36 13.54
C PRO A 485 -7.45 -11.48 12.72
N ARG A 486 -7.18 -11.84 11.47
CA ARG A 486 -6.33 -11.00 10.59
C ARG A 486 -6.87 -9.60 10.36
N VAL A 487 -8.17 -9.39 10.60
CA VAL A 487 -8.86 -8.09 10.53
C VAL A 487 -9.72 -7.89 11.76
N TRP A 488 -9.48 -6.80 12.47
CA TRP A 488 -10.22 -6.39 13.69
C TRP A 488 -10.30 -4.85 13.74
N ARG A 489 -10.89 -4.32 14.80
CA ARG A 489 -10.96 -2.87 15.06
C ARG A 489 -10.40 -2.57 16.44
N ASP A 490 -10.05 -1.31 16.69
CA ASP A 490 -9.49 -0.86 17.98
C ASP A 490 -10.35 -1.28 19.18
N GLY A 491 -11.69 -1.25 19.02
CA GLY A 491 -12.62 -1.67 20.06
C GLY A 491 -12.57 -3.16 20.43
N ASP A 492 -11.98 -4.00 19.59
CA ASP A 492 -11.88 -5.45 19.81
C ASP A 492 -10.67 -5.82 20.67
N GLU A 493 -9.65 -4.96 20.76
CA GLU A 493 -8.37 -5.25 21.42
C GLU A 493 -8.52 -5.62 22.88
N ALA A 494 -9.37 -4.92 23.62
CA ALA A 494 -9.61 -5.21 25.04
C ALA A 494 -10.26 -6.58 25.25
N VAL A 495 -11.16 -6.98 24.34
CA VAL A 495 -11.82 -8.30 24.38
C VAL A 495 -10.80 -9.39 24.12
N PHE A 496 -9.96 -9.23 23.10
CA PHE A 496 -8.91 -10.22 22.80
C PHE A 496 -7.93 -10.35 23.94
N ARG A 497 -7.45 -9.23 24.47
CA ARG A 497 -6.51 -9.22 25.58
C ARG A 497 -7.08 -9.95 26.80
N LYS A 498 -8.34 -9.71 27.15
CA LYS A 498 -9.01 -10.43 28.23
C LYS A 498 -9.03 -11.94 27.99
N ILE A 499 -9.37 -12.41 26.78
CA ILE A 499 -9.37 -13.85 26.47
C ILE A 499 -7.96 -14.43 26.60
N LEU A 500 -6.94 -13.73 26.07
CA LEU A 500 -5.54 -14.16 26.14
C LEU A 500 -5.05 -14.29 27.60
N GLU A 501 -5.43 -13.38 28.47
CA GLU A 501 -5.04 -13.35 29.87
C GLU A 501 -5.78 -14.39 30.74
N THR A 502 -7.00 -14.75 30.34
CA THR A 502 -7.88 -15.60 31.15
C THR A 502 -7.98 -17.06 30.69
N THR A 503 -7.31 -17.45 29.59
CA THR A 503 -7.33 -18.84 29.09
C THR A 503 -6.18 -19.66 29.71
N PRO A 504 -6.42 -20.59 30.66
CA PRO A 504 -5.33 -21.19 31.45
C PRO A 504 -4.37 -22.10 30.67
N ALA A 505 -4.88 -22.78 29.62
CA ALA A 505 -4.08 -23.71 28.80
C ALA A 505 -3.34 -23.04 27.66
N LEU A 506 -3.43 -21.70 27.55
CA LEU A 506 -2.82 -20.96 26.44
C LEU A 506 -1.33 -20.80 26.66
N SER A 507 -0.54 -21.16 25.66
CA SER A 507 0.92 -21.02 25.68
C SER A 507 1.48 -20.09 24.61
N ALA A 508 0.71 -19.82 23.55
CA ALA A 508 1.15 -19.02 22.42
C ALA A 508 0.03 -18.17 21.83
N VAL A 509 0.42 -17.14 21.06
CA VAL A 509 -0.47 -16.31 20.27
C VAL A 509 0.06 -16.13 18.86
N SER A 510 -0.83 -16.24 17.86
CA SER A 510 -0.52 -16.08 16.44
C SER A 510 -0.61 -14.62 16.02
N ILE A 511 0.46 -14.10 15.44
CA ILE A 511 0.60 -12.72 14.93
C ILE A 511 0.37 -12.74 13.43
N GLY A 512 -0.87 -12.60 12.99
CA GLY A 512 -1.25 -12.59 11.57
C GLY A 512 -1.25 -11.18 10.92
N ASN A 513 -1.01 -10.13 11.71
CA ASN A 513 -0.92 -8.76 11.27
C ASN A 513 0.04 -7.99 12.20
N ALA A 514 0.78 -7.03 11.68
CA ALA A 514 1.73 -6.23 12.46
C ALA A 514 1.07 -5.48 13.64
N GLY A 515 -0.17 -5.04 13.48
CA GLY A 515 -0.93 -4.38 14.54
C GLY A 515 -1.18 -5.26 15.78
N HIS A 516 -1.14 -6.60 15.64
CA HIS A 516 -1.25 -7.51 16.78
C HIS A 516 -0.12 -7.33 17.80
N MET A 517 1.05 -6.82 17.36
CA MET A 517 2.19 -6.59 18.27
C MET A 517 1.82 -5.66 19.43
N ALA A 518 0.99 -4.64 19.18
CA ALA A 518 0.47 -3.76 20.22
C ALA A 518 -0.52 -4.48 21.16
N THR A 519 -1.40 -5.31 20.60
CA THR A 519 -2.41 -6.07 21.38
C THR A 519 -1.79 -7.06 22.35
N VAL A 520 -0.65 -7.68 21.97
CA VAL A 520 0.02 -8.72 22.79
C VAL A 520 1.19 -8.21 23.63
N GLU A 521 1.46 -6.91 23.61
CA GLU A 521 2.57 -6.31 24.35
C GLU A 521 2.46 -6.62 25.86
N GLY A 522 3.55 -7.12 26.44
CA GLY A 522 3.63 -7.45 27.87
C GLY A 522 2.99 -8.78 28.28
N LEU A 523 2.36 -9.53 27.34
CA LEU A 523 1.80 -10.86 27.66
C LEU A 523 2.91 -11.92 27.67
N PRO A 524 2.91 -12.86 28.66
CA PRO A 524 3.89 -13.93 28.78
C PRO A 524 3.55 -15.12 27.85
N LEU A 525 3.25 -14.84 26.57
CA LEU A 525 2.89 -15.83 25.57
C LEU A 525 3.96 -15.90 24.48
N GLU A 526 4.25 -17.11 23.98
CA GLU A 526 5.04 -17.33 22.77
C GLU A 526 4.35 -16.63 21.58
N LYS A 527 5.07 -15.74 20.89
CA LYS A 527 4.55 -14.97 19.75
C LYS A 527 4.93 -15.66 18.45
N ARG A 528 3.99 -16.20 17.74
CA ARG A 528 4.19 -16.94 16.50
C ARG A 528 3.69 -16.14 15.31
N GLY A 529 4.63 -15.64 14.47
CA GLY A 529 4.28 -14.93 13.24
C GLY A 529 3.52 -15.85 12.27
N ASP A 530 2.37 -15.41 11.76
CA ASP A 530 1.56 -16.19 10.84
C ASP A 530 1.71 -15.70 9.39
N PHE A 531 1.17 -16.46 8.42
CA PHE A 531 1.31 -16.22 6.99
C PHE A 531 0.84 -14.83 6.55
N GLY A 532 -0.06 -14.16 7.29
CA GLY A 532 -0.49 -12.79 7.03
C GLY A 532 0.61 -11.73 7.15
N LEU A 533 1.75 -12.07 7.80
CA LEU A 533 2.93 -11.20 7.85
C LEU A 533 3.74 -11.19 6.54
N ASN A 534 3.40 -12.05 5.58
CA ASN A 534 4.04 -12.11 4.26
C ASN A 534 5.58 -12.25 4.32
N VAL A 535 6.09 -13.16 5.16
CA VAL A 535 7.54 -13.41 5.28
C VAL A 535 8.05 -14.06 4.00
N PHE A 536 8.85 -13.32 3.22
CA PHE A 536 9.23 -13.70 1.86
C PHE A 536 10.74 -13.79 1.62
N ASN A 537 11.57 -13.28 2.53
CA ASN A 537 13.02 -13.25 2.46
C ASN A 537 13.69 -13.36 3.84
N SER A 538 14.98 -13.60 3.84
CA SER A 538 15.79 -13.79 5.07
C SER A 538 15.87 -12.54 5.94
N ARG A 539 15.84 -11.33 5.34
CA ARG A 539 15.83 -10.08 6.11
C ARG A 539 14.51 -9.89 6.85
N ALA A 540 13.38 -10.31 6.25
CA ALA A 540 12.10 -10.31 6.94
C ALA A 540 12.07 -11.29 8.12
N VAL A 541 12.71 -12.46 8.01
CA VAL A 541 12.87 -13.40 9.14
C VAL A 541 13.68 -12.75 10.27
N ASP A 542 14.82 -12.12 9.95
CA ASP A 542 15.64 -11.44 10.96
C ASP A 542 14.93 -10.24 11.57
N PHE A 543 14.20 -9.47 10.77
CA PHE A 543 13.37 -8.36 11.25
C PHE A 543 12.39 -8.85 12.34
N TRP A 544 11.60 -9.88 12.07
CA TRP A 544 10.62 -10.39 13.01
C TRP A 544 11.25 -11.00 14.27
N ARG A 545 12.45 -11.61 14.13
CA ARG A 545 13.26 -12.01 15.29
C ARG A 545 13.60 -10.80 16.16
N GLN A 546 14.05 -9.70 15.56
CA GLN A 546 14.37 -8.46 16.29
C GLN A 546 13.15 -7.83 16.94
N GLN A 547 11.95 -8.02 16.35
CA GLN A 547 10.68 -7.60 16.94
C GLN A 547 10.18 -8.54 18.06
N GLY A 548 10.91 -9.59 18.39
CA GLY A 548 10.61 -10.49 19.52
C GLY A 548 9.57 -11.56 19.20
N LEU A 549 9.46 -11.99 17.94
CA LEU A 549 8.73 -13.22 17.63
C LEU A 549 9.59 -14.44 17.94
N ASP A 550 8.93 -15.53 18.35
CA ASP A 550 9.55 -16.82 18.66
C ASP A 550 9.59 -17.76 17.46
N SER A 551 8.71 -17.57 16.50
CA SER A 551 8.69 -18.28 15.22
C SER A 551 7.96 -17.47 14.14
N VAL A 552 8.14 -17.86 12.85
CA VAL A 552 7.41 -17.24 11.73
C VAL A 552 6.92 -18.30 10.74
N THR A 553 5.71 -18.10 10.21
CA THR A 553 5.21 -18.86 9.06
C THR A 553 5.65 -18.17 7.78
N VAL A 554 6.42 -18.89 6.95
CA VAL A 554 6.88 -18.38 5.66
C VAL A 554 5.71 -18.32 4.66
N SER A 555 5.79 -17.39 3.71
CA SER A 555 4.76 -17.26 2.69
C SER A 555 4.62 -18.53 1.85
N PHE A 556 3.40 -19.00 1.67
CA PHE A 556 3.10 -20.14 0.79
C PHE A 556 3.11 -19.77 -0.71
N GLU A 557 3.42 -18.53 -1.07
CA GLU A 557 3.75 -18.12 -2.43
C GLU A 557 5.21 -18.46 -2.81
N LEU A 558 6.06 -18.81 -1.83
CA LEU A 558 7.43 -19.25 -2.07
C LEU A 558 7.49 -20.69 -2.60
N ARG A 559 8.41 -20.94 -3.53
CA ARG A 559 8.78 -22.29 -3.95
C ARG A 559 9.59 -23.00 -2.86
N HIS A 560 9.53 -24.33 -2.81
CA HIS A 560 10.30 -25.13 -1.86
C HIS A 560 11.81 -24.82 -1.88
N GLN A 561 12.39 -24.52 -3.07
CA GLN A 561 13.79 -24.11 -3.19
C GLN A 561 14.06 -22.78 -2.50
N GLN A 562 13.16 -21.78 -2.66
CA GLN A 562 13.26 -20.49 -1.99
C GLN A 562 13.12 -20.66 -0.48
N VAL A 563 12.16 -21.48 -0.02
CA VAL A 563 12.02 -21.81 1.41
C VAL A 563 13.29 -22.47 1.96
N ARG A 564 13.93 -23.37 1.20
CA ARG A 564 15.19 -24.00 1.59
C ARG A 564 16.35 -23.01 1.66
N GLU A 565 16.42 -22.05 0.74
CA GLU A 565 17.47 -21.02 0.66
C GLU A 565 17.35 -19.94 1.75
N LEU A 566 16.16 -19.73 2.33
CA LEU A 566 15.96 -18.76 3.41
C LEU A 566 16.90 -19.03 4.59
N ARG A 567 17.56 -18.00 5.11
CA ARG A 567 18.26 -18.04 6.39
C ARG A 567 17.24 -17.95 7.54
N LYS A 568 17.08 -19.04 8.24
CA LYS A 568 16.05 -19.23 9.27
C LYS A 568 16.60 -18.80 10.64
N TYR A 569 16.69 -17.50 10.87
CA TYR A 569 17.10 -16.92 12.15
C TYR A 569 16.09 -17.08 13.29
N LEU A 570 14.92 -17.60 12.96
CA LEU A 570 13.85 -18.06 13.84
C LEU A 570 13.40 -19.45 13.40
N PRO A 571 12.80 -20.24 14.30
CA PRO A 571 12.01 -21.39 13.91
C PRO A 571 10.99 -20.99 12.85
N CYS A 572 11.10 -21.58 11.65
CA CYS A 572 10.19 -21.31 10.53
C CYS A 572 9.15 -22.40 10.40
N GLU A 573 7.92 -22.02 10.10
CA GLU A 573 6.79 -22.89 9.82
C GLU A 573 6.35 -22.77 8.37
N GLY A 574 5.88 -23.87 7.77
CA GLY A 574 5.24 -23.88 6.46
C GLY A 574 3.90 -24.61 6.51
N ILE A 575 2.92 -24.13 5.74
CA ILE A 575 1.65 -24.83 5.55
C ILE A 575 1.88 -25.93 4.52
N VAL A 576 1.63 -27.18 4.90
CA VAL A 576 1.86 -28.37 4.06
C VAL A 576 0.59 -29.12 3.69
N TYR A 577 -0.52 -28.81 4.39
CA TYR A 577 -1.84 -29.38 4.18
C TYR A 577 -2.94 -28.34 4.38
N GLY A 578 -4.02 -28.50 3.61
CA GLY A 578 -5.28 -27.79 3.81
C GLY A 578 -5.60 -26.79 2.70
N ARG A 579 -6.77 -26.21 2.75
CA ARG A 579 -7.16 -25.17 1.80
C ARG A 579 -6.43 -23.87 2.13
N LEU A 580 -5.73 -23.31 1.14
CA LEU A 580 -5.01 -22.04 1.31
C LEU A 580 -5.99 -20.87 1.18
N PRO A 581 -5.91 -19.85 2.06
CA PRO A 581 -6.78 -18.68 2.00
C PRO A 581 -6.46 -17.83 0.77
N LEU A 582 -7.50 -17.45 0.03
CA LEU A 582 -7.40 -16.61 -1.17
C LEU A 582 -7.62 -15.13 -0.86
N MET A 583 -8.62 -14.84 -0.02
CA MET A 583 -9.00 -13.48 0.37
C MET A 583 -9.58 -13.45 1.77
N VAL A 584 -9.33 -12.38 2.50
CA VAL A 584 -10.12 -11.94 3.65
C VAL A 584 -10.85 -10.64 3.28
N THR A 585 -12.16 -10.59 3.47
CA THR A 585 -13.00 -9.50 2.94
C THR A 585 -13.81 -8.83 4.03
N GLU A 586 -13.94 -7.53 3.98
CA GLU A 586 -14.79 -6.75 4.88
C GLU A 586 -16.28 -6.97 4.60
N ASN A 587 -16.66 -7.25 3.35
CA ASN A 587 -18.02 -7.62 2.96
C ASN A 587 -18.23 -9.13 3.09
N CYS A 588 -19.34 -9.53 3.70
CA CYS A 588 -19.74 -10.94 3.80
C CYS A 588 -20.55 -11.35 2.56
N MET A 589 -19.99 -12.23 1.70
CA MET A 589 -20.66 -12.72 0.48
C MET A 589 -21.92 -13.51 0.80
N THR A 590 -21.85 -14.41 1.76
CA THR A 590 -23.00 -15.21 2.23
C THR A 590 -24.12 -14.31 2.76
N GLY A 591 -23.76 -13.31 3.57
CA GLY A 591 -24.69 -12.33 4.08
C GLY A 591 -25.37 -11.50 3.01
N ASN A 592 -24.60 -11.04 2.00
CA ASN A 592 -25.13 -10.26 0.89
C ASN A 592 -26.09 -11.06 0.00
N ALA A 593 -25.83 -12.35 -0.21
CA ALA A 593 -26.67 -13.23 -1.01
C ALA A 593 -27.91 -13.73 -0.26
N GLY A 594 -27.79 -13.96 1.05
CA GLY A 594 -28.84 -14.56 1.89
C GLY A 594 -29.66 -13.58 2.74
N ASN A 595 -29.52 -12.25 2.52
CA ASN A 595 -30.18 -11.22 3.34
C ASN A 595 -29.94 -11.42 4.86
N CYS A 596 -28.72 -11.75 5.25
CA CYS A 596 -28.33 -11.97 6.65
C CYS A 596 -28.60 -10.73 7.50
N ARG A 597 -29.24 -10.93 8.65
CA ARG A 597 -29.52 -9.90 9.67
C ARG A 597 -28.55 -9.98 10.87
N GLY A 598 -27.32 -10.52 10.67
CA GLY A 598 -26.38 -10.80 11.75
C GLY A 598 -26.56 -12.20 12.38
N ASP A 599 -27.33 -13.06 11.76
CA ASP A 599 -27.59 -14.43 12.20
C ASP A 599 -26.45 -15.37 11.77
N LYS A 600 -25.72 -15.91 12.75
CA LYS A 600 -24.62 -16.85 12.50
C LYS A 600 -25.03 -18.15 11.81
N ARG A 601 -26.32 -18.52 11.81
CA ARG A 601 -26.82 -19.74 11.15
C ARG A 601 -26.46 -19.82 9.67
N LEU A 602 -26.38 -18.69 8.97
CA LEU A 602 -25.91 -18.64 7.58
C LEU A 602 -24.41 -18.94 7.45
N CYS A 603 -23.64 -18.64 8.49
CA CYS A 603 -22.18 -18.88 8.49
C CYS A 603 -21.85 -20.35 8.79
N ASP A 604 -22.72 -21.06 9.52
CA ASP A 604 -22.52 -22.46 9.94
C ASP A 604 -22.81 -23.47 8.82
N GLY A 605 -23.41 -23.04 7.71
CA GLY A 605 -23.68 -23.87 6.54
C GLY A 605 -22.49 -24.00 5.60
N GLU A 606 -22.57 -24.96 4.68
CA GLU A 606 -21.63 -25.10 3.56
C GLU A 606 -21.84 -23.97 2.54
N ASN A 607 -21.05 -22.91 2.67
CA ASN A 607 -21.09 -21.77 1.76
C ASN A 607 -19.93 -21.83 0.79
N TYR A 608 -20.16 -21.46 -0.47
CA TYR A 608 -19.12 -21.45 -1.52
C TYR A 608 -19.39 -20.44 -2.63
N LEU A 609 -18.31 -20.05 -3.28
CA LEU A 609 -18.36 -19.39 -4.61
C LEU A 609 -18.16 -20.45 -5.69
N THR A 610 -18.87 -20.33 -6.81
CA THR A 610 -18.62 -21.14 -8.00
C THR A 610 -18.13 -20.26 -9.14
N ASP A 611 -17.00 -20.60 -9.73
CA ASP A 611 -16.48 -19.87 -10.89
C ASP A 611 -17.10 -20.39 -12.21
N ARG A 612 -16.68 -19.80 -13.32
CA ARG A 612 -17.12 -20.19 -14.68
C ARG A 612 -16.74 -21.62 -15.09
N THR A 613 -15.77 -22.25 -14.41
CA THR A 613 -15.35 -23.63 -14.68
C THR A 613 -16.08 -24.65 -13.81
N GLY A 614 -16.91 -24.20 -12.88
CA GLY A 614 -17.60 -25.02 -11.90
C GLY A 614 -16.79 -25.29 -10.62
N ALA A 615 -15.59 -24.73 -10.50
CA ALA A 615 -14.79 -24.89 -9.29
C ALA A 615 -15.43 -24.17 -8.10
N ARG A 616 -15.51 -24.86 -6.95
CA ARG A 616 -16.13 -24.37 -5.73
C ARG A 616 -15.07 -23.91 -4.73
N PHE A 617 -15.17 -22.66 -4.32
CA PHE A 617 -14.30 -22.00 -3.35
C PHE A 617 -15.06 -21.83 -2.05
N PRO A 618 -14.75 -22.58 -0.98
CA PRO A 618 -15.43 -22.46 0.29
C PRO A 618 -15.37 -21.06 0.87
N LEU A 619 -16.46 -20.62 1.50
CA LEU A 619 -16.58 -19.35 2.20
C LEU A 619 -16.67 -19.64 3.70
N LEU A 620 -15.69 -19.16 4.45
CA LEU A 620 -15.65 -19.28 5.91
C LEU A 620 -16.02 -17.96 6.57
N GLY A 621 -16.93 -18.00 7.54
CA GLY A 621 -17.20 -16.84 8.38
C GLY A 621 -15.98 -16.50 9.22
N GLN A 622 -15.67 -15.20 9.30
CA GLN A 622 -14.57 -14.66 10.09
C GLN A 622 -15.11 -13.66 11.13
N TYR A 623 -14.29 -13.36 12.14
CA TYR A 623 -14.60 -12.41 13.19
C TYR A 623 -15.20 -11.10 12.64
N GLY A 624 -16.22 -10.55 13.28
CA GLY A 624 -16.86 -9.29 12.89
C GLY A 624 -17.68 -9.37 11.61
N CYS A 625 -18.29 -10.53 11.30
CA CYS A 625 -19.09 -10.75 10.08
C CYS A 625 -18.29 -10.50 8.79
N ARG A 626 -17.04 -10.88 8.79
CA ARG A 626 -16.15 -10.91 7.61
C ARG A 626 -16.18 -12.29 6.97
N CYS A 627 -15.60 -12.41 5.79
CA CYS A 627 -15.56 -13.66 5.07
C CYS A 627 -14.15 -13.97 4.58
N GLU A 628 -13.73 -15.22 4.72
CA GLU A 628 -12.52 -15.75 4.10
C GLU A 628 -12.90 -16.68 2.95
N ILE A 629 -12.28 -16.46 1.79
CA ILE A 629 -12.45 -17.30 0.62
C ILE A 629 -11.29 -18.27 0.57
N GLU A 630 -11.59 -19.56 0.56
CA GLU A 630 -10.61 -20.64 0.52
C GLU A 630 -10.38 -21.15 -0.90
N ASN A 631 -9.20 -21.72 -1.14
CA ASN A 631 -8.91 -22.37 -2.42
C ASN A 631 -9.87 -23.54 -2.66
N SER A 632 -10.29 -23.73 -3.93
CA SER A 632 -11.17 -24.81 -4.35
C SER A 632 -10.58 -26.21 -4.12
N ARG A 633 -9.24 -26.32 -4.10
CA ARG A 633 -8.51 -27.59 -3.90
C ARG A 633 -7.65 -27.54 -2.65
N THR A 634 -7.58 -28.68 -1.96
CA THR A 634 -6.74 -28.86 -0.76
C THR A 634 -5.25 -28.95 -1.17
N LEU A 635 -4.37 -28.16 -0.55
CA LEU A 635 -2.93 -28.38 -0.63
C LEU A 635 -2.61 -29.74 0.03
N PHE A 636 -1.89 -30.59 -0.67
CA PHE A 636 -1.47 -31.89 -0.17
C PHE A 636 -0.04 -32.21 -0.58
N LEU A 637 0.84 -32.42 0.40
CA LEU A 637 2.26 -32.67 0.20
C LEU A 637 2.77 -33.95 0.90
N ALA A 638 1.90 -34.75 1.55
CA ALA A 638 2.33 -35.88 2.36
C ALA A 638 3.10 -36.97 1.62
N ASP A 639 2.85 -37.13 0.29
CA ASP A 639 3.54 -38.05 -0.60
C ASP A 639 4.87 -37.50 -1.16
N LYS A 640 5.30 -36.32 -0.71
CA LYS A 640 6.53 -35.63 -1.13
C LYS A 640 7.50 -35.54 0.01
N LEU A 641 8.78 -35.60 -0.28
CA LEU A 641 9.84 -35.49 0.73
C LEU A 641 10.39 -34.07 0.87
N GLU A 642 10.21 -33.23 -0.13
CA GLU A 642 10.82 -31.90 -0.22
C GLU A 642 10.39 -30.98 0.94
N TRP A 643 9.14 -31.06 1.40
CA TRP A 643 8.69 -30.25 2.54
C TRP A 643 9.41 -30.62 3.86
N ARG A 644 9.84 -31.88 4.00
CA ARG A 644 10.64 -32.35 5.16
C ARG A 644 12.07 -31.83 5.12
N ASN A 645 12.58 -31.55 3.90
CA ASN A 645 13.98 -31.19 3.65
C ASN A 645 14.17 -29.68 3.37
N CYS A 646 13.17 -28.83 3.61
CA CYS A 646 13.27 -27.37 3.46
C CYS A 646 13.88 -26.67 4.68
N GLY A 647 14.28 -27.41 5.73
CA GLY A 647 14.78 -26.84 6.98
C GLY A 647 13.72 -26.12 7.80
N LEU A 648 12.44 -26.47 7.62
CA LEU A 648 11.36 -25.97 8.46
C LEU A 648 11.39 -26.59 9.84
N THR A 649 11.11 -25.82 10.88
CA THR A 649 10.97 -26.34 12.25
C THR A 649 9.59 -26.92 12.48
N TYR A 650 8.58 -26.31 11.83
CA TYR A 650 7.18 -26.74 11.95
C TYR A 650 6.53 -26.90 10.58
N ALA A 651 5.63 -27.86 10.48
CA ALA A 651 4.79 -28.12 9.32
C ALA A 651 3.32 -28.13 9.74
N ARG A 652 2.57 -27.15 9.23
CA ARG A 652 1.18 -26.93 9.63
C ARG A 652 0.19 -27.70 8.77
N LEU A 653 -0.70 -28.44 9.41
CA LEU A 653 -1.91 -28.99 8.84
C LEU A 653 -3.06 -27.99 9.10
N ARG A 654 -3.58 -27.35 8.04
CA ARG A 654 -4.65 -26.36 8.17
C ARG A 654 -6.01 -26.99 7.89
N PHE A 655 -6.75 -27.34 8.95
CA PHE A 655 -8.11 -27.86 8.84
C PHE A 655 -9.11 -26.72 8.74
N THR A 656 -10.00 -26.81 7.76
CA THR A 656 -11.01 -25.80 7.45
C THR A 656 -12.40 -26.41 7.32
N THR A 657 -12.61 -27.20 6.26
CA THR A 657 -13.90 -27.86 5.95
C THR A 657 -13.92 -29.34 6.33
N GLU A 658 -12.80 -29.89 6.75
CA GLU A 658 -12.61 -31.29 7.06
C GLU A 658 -13.50 -31.73 8.24
N SER A 659 -14.09 -32.94 8.14
CA SER A 659 -14.71 -33.59 9.28
C SER A 659 -13.67 -34.12 10.27
N PRO A 660 -14.02 -34.42 11.54
CA PRO A 660 -13.11 -35.02 12.50
C PRO A 660 -12.37 -36.25 11.97
N ALA A 661 -13.06 -37.15 11.28
CA ALA A 661 -12.45 -38.33 10.69
C ALA A 661 -11.47 -38.04 9.58
N GLN A 662 -11.72 -36.98 8.78
CA GLN A 662 -10.77 -36.51 7.76
C GLN A 662 -9.55 -35.84 8.38
N CYS A 663 -9.70 -35.13 9.50
CA CYS A 663 -8.59 -34.57 10.26
C CYS A 663 -7.65 -35.68 10.76
N ASP A 664 -8.20 -36.73 11.35
CA ASP A 664 -7.41 -37.87 11.82
C ASP A 664 -6.74 -38.64 10.68
N ALA A 665 -7.43 -38.82 9.55
CA ALA A 665 -6.87 -39.49 8.39
C ALA A 665 -5.71 -38.67 7.77
N ALA A 666 -5.87 -37.36 7.68
CA ALA A 666 -4.80 -36.46 7.22
C ALA A 666 -3.61 -36.48 8.18
N LEU A 667 -3.83 -36.38 9.49
CA LEU A 667 -2.77 -36.42 10.50
C LEU A 667 -1.96 -37.71 10.39
N ARG A 668 -2.63 -38.88 10.38
CA ARG A 668 -1.95 -40.19 10.22
C ARG A 668 -1.12 -40.25 8.94
N ARG A 669 -1.64 -39.71 7.82
CA ARG A 669 -0.91 -39.67 6.55
C ARG A 669 0.39 -38.86 6.65
N TYR A 670 0.40 -37.73 7.34
CA TYR A 670 1.59 -36.91 7.55
C TYR A 670 2.57 -37.51 8.57
N LEU A 671 2.10 -38.37 9.46
CA LEU A 671 2.93 -39.19 10.35
C LEU A 671 3.58 -40.39 9.61
N GLY A 672 3.17 -40.65 8.38
CA GLY A 672 3.65 -41.80 7.58
C GLY A 672 2.80 -43.06 7.74
N GLU A 673 1.62 -42.92 8.29
CA GLU A 673 0.66 -44.01 8.54
C GLU A 673 -0.47 -43.97 7.50
N GLY A 674 -0.69 -45.09 6.79
CA GLY A 674 -1.77 -45.23 5.80
C GLY A 674 -1.54 -44.48 4.48
N GLU A 675 -2.52 -44.55 3.58
CA GLU A 675 -2.44 -44.05 2.19
C GLU A 675 -3.53 -43.02 1.86
N TRP A 676 -4.20 -42.47 2.86
CA TRP A 676 -5.27 -41.50 2.63
C TRP A 676 -4.82 -40.26 1.82
N MET A 677 -5.66 -39.82 0.92
CA MET A 677 -5.49 -38.59 0.13
C MET A 677 -6.83 -37.88 -0.04
N PRO A 678 -6.86 -36.54 -0.15
CA PRO A 678 -8.06 -35.81 -0.54
C PRO A 678 -8.51 -36.19 -1.95
N GLU A 679 -9.81 -36.20 -2.22
CA GLU A 679 -10.36 -36.48 -3.56
C GLU A 679 -9.84 -35.47 -4.61
N GLU A 680 -9.84 -34.19 -4.27
CA GLU A 680 -9.27 -33.11 -5.10
C GLU A 680 -8.17 -32.39 -4.35
N PHE A 681 -6.98 -32.36 -4.91
CA PHE A 681 -5.85 -31.70 -4.29
C PHE A 681 -4.99 -30.92 -5.30
N THR A 682 -4.15 -30.07 -4.76
CA THR A 682 -3.13 -29.29 -5.46
C THR A 682 -1.80 -29.35 -4.73
N ARG A 683 -0.71 -29.09 -5.46
CA ARG A 683 0.61 -28.81 -4.84
C ARG A 683 0.80 -27.33 -4.54
N GLY A 684 -0.22 -26.52 -4.75
CA GLY A 684 -0.14 -25.07 -4.58
C GLY A 684 0.96 -24.44 -5.43
N LEU A 685 1.66 -23.50 -4.85
CA LEU A 685 2.81 -22.83 -5.44
C LEU A 685 4.16 -23.47 -5.04
N PHE A 686 4.12 -24.55 -4.28
CA PHE A 686 5.30 -25.20 -3.70
C PHE A 686 6.38 -25.58 -4.73
N TYR A 687 5.99 -25.98 -5.93
CA TYR A 687 6.91 -26.28 -7.04
C TYR A 687 7.01 -25.15 -8.07
N ARG A 688 5.94 -24.43 -8.30
CA ARG A 688 5.84 -23.46 -9.40
C ARG A 688 6.27 -22.05 -8.99
N GLY A 689 5.93 -21.66 -7.74
CA GLY A 689 6.12 -20.31 -7.27
C GLY A 689 5.17 -19.31 -7.94
N VAL A 690 5.52 -18.04 -7.83
CA VAL A 690 4.80 -16.90 -8.44
C VAL A 690 5.74 -16.09 -9.32
N GLU A 691 5.13 -15.41 -10.33
CA GLU A 691 5.82 -14.45 -11.18
C GLU A 691 6.16 -13.15 -10.45
#